data_65554b48102baf86dfa6acafccd239e3
#
_entry.id   65554b48102baf86dfa6acafccd239e3
#
_cell.length_a   1.000
_cell.length_b   1.000
_cell.length_c   1.000
_cell.angle_alpha   90.00
_cell.angle_beta   90.00
_cell.angle_gamma   90.00
#
_symmetry.space_group_name_H-M   'P 1'
#
loop_
_entity.id
_entity.type
_entity.pdbx_description
1 polymer ?
#
loop_
_entity_poly.entity_id
_entity_poly.type
_entity_poly.pdbx_seq_one_letter_code
_entity_poly.pdbx_strand_id
1 'polypeptide(L)'
;MTHSSFKRGSILSIDDIYHRIVEITGERFQLRAASDGALHEYSSQELLSLYEHARLKVTALHNFPAEVDGRSNQAPVERSLADFSEPIRIKAIRRWKYLTAICPDGRLGFSRKMLRETLRICAEKIEPGKMPPRIATFYSWRRKWVFGRFDIRALIDKWELRGRRPHTDYPDILRELIVEGIEKIYLTEQRESKVTLRDWINARIRKANLARPPEEALQNVSIRLINRFLGQYEKYDVLKRRYGERLATQQLAMFGKGPECTRPLQRVEVDNTPLDILVIDEATRLVLGRPWVTVMIDRYSRMVVGFYVSFRKPSVVSVLRCLRHAMLPKTYMRENYPKIQATWPCYGLIELLVCDNGLEFHAQDLEAACADIGTHLLYCQPRAPHLKGVIERFLKTLNYNFLHLVPGTTYATYEKRLGYDSVAKAVLTLSELQHILHKWIVEIYGATYHRGVNTAPLQRWKEGVEINPPELAPDPERLKVYLGPVETRQLDKTGVQLNNLRYTSAELQRVRGDKRSLKVTVRYNPDDLGAVYVLDPERKDYVVAACTTPDVANGISIEQQNLITRKAKADYSALPLHDAMLIAKMELREYTEGLMQSRISPVLPKEKRSAAAKEALRQHAEASSAIPEVNPKAPPTETNMADLVTSWLANQALANYDVEYRPMQPRESLE
;
A
#
# COMPACT_ATOMS: atom_id res chain seq x y z
N MET A 1 10.57 45.78 -34.87
CA MET A 1 9.09 45.91 -34.76
C MET A 1 8.62 44.98 -33.67
N THR A 2 8.51 45.53 -32.47
CA THR A 2 8.03 44.80 -31.29
C THR A 2 6.51 44.70 -31.38
N HIS A 3 5.99 43.49 -31.63
CA HIS A 3 4.55 43.23 -31.52
C HIS A 3 4.15 43.37 -30.04
N SER A 4 3.54 44.55 -29.71
CA SER A 4 3.00 44.73 -28.37
C SER A 4 1.85 43.75 -28.13
N SER A 5 1.94 42.95 -27.06
CA SER A 5 0.92 41.99 -26.66
C SER A 5 -0.40 42.66 -26.24
N PHE A 6 -0.41 43.96 -26.05
CA PHE A 6 -1.56 44.74 -25.61
C PHE A 6 -2.11 45.62 -26.76
N LYS A 7 -3.43 45.57 -26.96
CA LYS A 7 -4.10 46.31 -28.05
C LYS A 7 -4.99 47.42 -27.49
N ARG A 8 -5.11 48.55 -28.24
CA ARG A 8 -6.05 49.60 -27.93
C ARG A 8 -7.47 49.09 -27.73
N GLY A 9 -8.12 49.44 -26.64
CA GLY A 9 -9.45 48.99 -26.27
C GLY A 9 -9.46 47.71 -25.43
N SER A 10 -8.31 47.05 -25.19
CA SER A 10 -8.22 45.92 -24.27
C SER A 10 -8.51 46.37 -22.84
N ILE A 11 -9.14 45.48 -22.06
CA ILE A 11 -9.40 45.71 -20.64
C ILE A 11 -8.43 44.85 -19.85
N LEU A 12 -7.72 45.52 -18.94
CA LEU A 12 -6.76 44.90 -18.02
C LEU A 12 -7.29 45.04 -16.60
N SER A 13 -7.15 44.06 -15.76
CA SER A 13 -7.32 44.17 -14.32
C SER A 13 -5.96 44.27 -13.67
N ILE A 14 -5.65 45.39 -13.06
CA ILE A 14 -4.42 45.65 -12.30
C ILE A 14 -4.84 45.80 -10.84
N ASP A 15 -4.33 44.97 -9.95
CA ASP A 15 -4.69 44.91 -8.52
C ASP A 15 -6.21 44.92 -8.30
N ASP A 16 -6.92 44.08 -9.09
CA ASP A 16 -8.38 43.95 -9.12
C ASP A 16 -9.19 45.21 -9.55
N ILE A 17 -8.52 46.27 -9.99
CA ILE A 17 -9.15 47.44 -10.61
C ILE A 17 -9.11 47.31 -12.13
N TYR A 18 -10.26 47.46 -12.78
CA TYR A 18 -10.34 47.37 -14.24
C TYR A 18 -9.86 48.65 -14.91
N HIS A 19 -8.96 48.50 -15.90
CA HIS A 19 -8.42 49.59 -16.71
C HIS A 19 -8.66 49.30 -18.20
N ARG A 20 -8.99 50.32 -18.96
CA ARG A 20 -9.12 50.21 -20.42
C ARG A 20 -7.97 50.92 -21.11
N ILE A 21 -7.29 50.26 -22.05
CA ILE A 21 -6.26 50.91 -22.87
C ILE A 21 -6.93 51.89 -23.82
N VAL A 22 -6.68 53.15 -23.61
CA VAL A 22 -7.27 54.27 -24.38
C VAL A 22 -6.38 54.60 -25.56
N GLU A 23 -5.05 54.71 -25.35
CA GLU A 23 -4.09 55.09 -26.34
C GLU A 23 -2.76 54.36 -26.18
N ILE A 24 -2.04 54.15 -27.29
CA ILE A 24 -0.74 53.50 -27.32
C ILE A 24 0.19 54.42 -28.13
N THR A 25 1.20 54.98 -27.48
CA THR A 25 2.17 55.87 -28.10
C THR A 25 3.58 55.27 -27.95
N GLY A 26 4.04 54.57 -28.98
CA GLY A 26 5.29 53.80 -28.92
C GLY A 26 5.25 52.67 -27.91
N GLU A 27 6.09 52.72 -26.89
CA GLU A 27 6.14 51.72 -25.81
C GLU A 27 5.32 52.09 -24.56
N ARG A 28 4.56 53.20 -24.62
CA ARG A 28 3.73 53.70 -23.52
C ARG A 28 2.26 53.46 -23.78
N PHE A 29 1.54 53.05 -22.73
CA PHE A 29 0.12 52.72 -22.75
C PHE A 29 -0.62 53.65 -21.78
N GLN A 30 -1.59 54.41 -22.30
CA GLN A 30 -2.51 55.16 -21.44
C GLN A 30 -3.73 54.30 -21.10
N LEU A 31 -3.89 54.03 -19.82
CA LEU A 31 -4.97 53.22 -19.26
C LEU A 31 -5.95 54.09 -18.48
N ARG A 32 -7.25 53.97 -18.73
CA ARG A 32 -8.30 54.63 -17.96
C ARG A 32 -8.87 53.66 -16.94
N ALA A 33 -8.77 54.01 -15.66
CA ALA A 33 -9.35 53.21 -14.58
C ALA A 33 -10.89 53.27 -14.63
N ALA A 34 -11.54 52.15 -14.37
CA ALA A 34 -12.99 52.10 -14.36
C ALA A 34 -13.60 52.60 -13.04
N SER A 35 -12.83 52.71 -11.97
CA SER A 35 -13.26 53.13 -10.64
C SER A 35 -13.50 54.63 -10.55
N ASP A 36 -12.62 55.43 -11.13
CA ASP A 36 -12.61 56.91 -10.98
C ASP A 36 -12.42 57.67 -12.30
N GLY A 37 -12.20 56.94 -13.40
CA GLY A 37 -11.92 57.50 -14.71
C GLY A 37 -10.53 58.10 -14.87
N ALA A 38 -9.63 57.94 -13.90
CA ALA A 38 -8.27 58.46 -13.96
C ALA A 38 -7.47 57.82 -15.08
N LEU A 39 -6.57 58.61 -15.70
CA LEU A 39 -5.65 58.13 -16.72
C LEU A 39 -4.30 57.81 -16.07
N HIS A 40 -3.87 56.60 -16.22
CA HIS A 40 -2.57 56.10 -15.77
C HIS A 40 -1.72 55.74 -16.97
N GLU A 41 -0.44 56.08 -16.92
CA GLU A 41 0.51 55.76 -17.98
C GLU A 41 1.46 54.68 -17.51
N TYR A 42 1.60 53.60 -18.31
CA TYR A 42 2.49 52.47 -18.06
C TYR A 42 3.37 52.22 -19.27
N SER A 43 4.60 51.84 -19.05
CA SER A 43 5.47 51.30 -20.08
C SER A 43 5.15 49.84 -20.38
N SER A 44 5.60 49.34 -21.53
CA SER A 44 5.46 47.90 -21.90
C SER A 44 6.14 47.01 -20.88
N GLN A 45 7.28 47.41 -20.34
CA GLN A 45 8.03 46.65 -19.33
C GLN A 45 7.29 46.57 -17.99
N GLU A 46 6.69 47.69 -17.55
CA GLU A 46 5.90 47.73 -16.32
C GLU A 46 4.66 46.84 -16.42
N LEU A 47 3.93 46.85 -17.53
CA LEU A 47 2.78 45.98 -17.73
C LEU A 47 3.18 44.53 -17.77
N LEU A 48 4.30 44.14 -18.37
CA LEU A 48 4.82 42.77 -18.37
C LEU A 48 5.27 42.36 -16.99
N SER A 49 5.94 43.22 -16.24
CA SER A 49 6.33 42.95 -14.85
C SER A 49 5.11 42.72 -13.95
N LEU A 50 4.07 43.53 -14.08
CA LEU A 50 2.82 43.35 -13.35
C LEU A 50 2.13 42.02 -13.73
N TYR A 51 2.25 41.59 -14.98
CA TYR A 51 1.73 40.32 -15.45
C TYR A 51 2.50 39.13 -14.88
N GLU A 52 3.83 39.21 -14.86
CA GLU A 52 4.71 38.15 -14.27
C GLU A 52 4.45 38.00 -12.78
N HIS A 53 4.18 39.06 -12.05
CA HIS A 53 3.85 39.04 -10.63
C HIS A 53 2.36 38.73 -10.34
N ALA A 54 1.59 38.31 -11.34
CA ALA A 54 0.16 37.97 -11.27
C ALA A 54 -0.74 39.14 -10.77
N ARG A 55 -0.24 40.38 -10.76
CA ARG A 55 -1.00 41.57 -10.42
C ARG A 55 -1.80 42.16 -11.60
N LEU A 56 -1.44 41.76 -12.82
CA LEU A 56 -2.16 42.14 -14.04
C LEU A 56 -2.83 40.90 -14.63
N LYS A 57 -4.14 41.01 -14.86
CA LYS A 57 -4.94 39.98 -15.56
C LYS A 57 -5.48 40.61 -16.86
N VAL A 58 -5.27 39.95 -17.99
CA VAL A 58 -5.86 40.40 -19.27
C VAL A 58 -7.29 39.88 -19.33
N THR A 59 -8.25 40.78 -19.21
CA THR A 59 -9.67 40.42 -19.30
C THR A 59 -10.08 40.43 -20.77
N ALA A 60 -10.67 39.36 -21.27
CA ALA A 60 -11.21 39.31 -22.62
C ALA A 60 -12.25 40.44 -22.79
N LEU A 61 -12.26 41.09 -23.95
CA LEU A 61 -12.92 42.36 -24.33
C LEU A 61 -14.39 42.61 -23.87
N HIS A 62 -15.03 41.75 -23.11
CA HIS A 62 -16.48 41.78 -22.91
C HIS A 62 -17.00 41.33 -21.53
N ASN A 63 -16.27 41.41 -20.45
CA ASN A 63 -16.87 41.25 -19.12
C ASN A 63 -16.91 42.62 -18.39
N PHE A 64 -17.85 43.50 -18.79
CA PHE A 64 -18.40 44.45 -17.83
C PHE A 64 -19.38 43.68 -16.93
N PRO A 65 -19.28 43.78 -15.61
CA PRO A 65 -20.38 43.41 -14.75
C PRO A 65 -21.56 44.32 -15.07
N ALA A 66 -22.62 43.74 -15.66
CA ALA A 66 -23.92 44.34 -15.50
C ALA A 66 -24.22 44.33 -13.99
N GLU A 67 -24.78 45.43 -13.47
CA GLU A 67 -25.15 45.63 -12.08
C GLU A 67 -25.70 44.35 -11.46
N VAL A 68 -25.06 43.94 -10.36
CA VAL A 68 -25.30 42.69 -9.69
C VAL A 68 -26.51 42.81 -8.80
N ASP A 69 -27.63 42.20 -9.20
CA ASP A 69 -28.62 41.73 -8.24
C ASP A 69 -27.98 40.65 -7.35
N GLY A 70 -28.05 40.89 -6.04
CA GLY A 70 -27.33 40.21 -4.98
C GLY A 70 -27.57 38.70 -4.82
N ARG A 71 -27.12 37.89 -5.77
CA ARG A 71 -26.97 36.45 -5.62
C ARG A 71 -25.55 36.05 -5.96
N SER A 72 -24.83 35.55 -4.98
CA SER A 72 -23.49 34.97 -5.11
C SER A 72 -23.52 33.79 -6.09
N ASN A 73 -23.32 34.07 -7.37
CA ASN A 73 -22.98 33.06 -8.34
C ASN A 73 -21.44 33.03 -8.43
N GLN A 74 -20.82 32.05 -7.82
CA GLN A 74 -19.51 31.60 -8.24
C GLN A 74 -19.62 31.30 -9.73
N ALA A 75 -18.92 32.09 -10.56
CA ALA A 75 -18.83 31.85 -11.98
C ALA A 75 -18.37 30.39 -12.18
N PRO A 76 -19.08 29.57 -12.98
CA PRO A 76 -18.65 28.21 -13.22
C PRO A 76 -17.24 28.28 -13.78
N VAL A 77 -16.30 27.54 -13.18
CA VAL A 77 -14.92 27.41 -13.67
C VAL A 77 -15.03 27.01 -15.13
N GLU A 78 -14.58 27.90 -16.03
CA GLU A 78 -14.68 27.67 -17.48
C GLU A 78 -13.82 26.46 -17.80
N ARG A 79 -14.46 25.39 -18.29
CA ARG A 79 -13.78 24.16 -18.68
C ARG A 79 -12.71 24.46 -19.72
N SER A 80 -11.50 23.99 -19.50
CA SER A 80 -10.41 24.03 -20.48
C SER A 80 -10.76 23.20 -21.70
N LEU A 81 -10.19 23.51 -22.86
CA LEU A 81 -10.31 22.67 -24.05
C LEU A 81 -9.75 21.25 -23.79
N ALA A 82 -8.80 21.12 -22.88
CA ALA A 82 -8.22 19.83 -22.47
C ALA A 82 -9.18 18.92 -21.71
N ASP A 83 -10.23 19.48 -21.10
CA ASP A 83 -11.21 18.70 -20.31
C ASP A 83 -12.23 17.95 -21.18
N PHE A 84 -12.19 18.20 -22.50
CA PHE A 84 -13.06 17.51 -23.45
C PHE A 84 -12.34 16.32 -24.08
N SER A 85 -13.11 15.27 -24.40
CA SER A 85 -12.57 14.08 -25.06
C SER A 85 -11.91 14.42 -26.40
N GLU A 86 -10.89 13.67 -26.78
CA GLU A 86 -10.09 13.90 -27.98
C GLU A 86 -10.93 14.08 -29.26
N PRO A 87 -11.97 13.25 -29.54
CA PRO A 87 -12.81 13.45 -30.74
C PRO A 87 -13.55 14.78 -30.77
N ILE A 88 -13.93 15.33 -29.61
CA ILE A 88 -14.62 16.62 -29.49
C ILE A 88 -13.62 17.76 -29.75
N ARG A 89 -12.42 17.66 -29.17
CA ARG A 89 -11.34 18.63 -29.39
C ARG A 89 -10.94 18.71 -30.85
N ILE A 90 -10.72 17.57 -31.49
CA ILE A 90 -10.36 17.51 -32.92
C ILE A 90 -11.42 18.20 -33.78
N LYS A 91 -12.73 17.98 -33.52
CA LYS A 91 -13.81 18.63 -34.25
C LYS A 91 -13.82 20.15 -34.04
N ALA A 92 -13.61 20.62 -32.82
CA ALA A 92 -13.55 22.05 -32.53
C ALA A 92 -12.35 22.73 -33.20
N ILE A 93 -11.16 22.11 -33.10
CA ILE A 93 -9.92 22.59 -33.75
C ILE A 93 -10.08 22.61 -35.27
N ARG A 94 -10.69 21.58 -35.86
CA ARG A 94 -11.00 21.56 -37.28
C ARG A 94 -11.84 22.75 -37.70
N ARG A 95 -12.95 23.01 -37.01
CA ARG A 95 -13.84 24.15 -37.32
C ARG A 95 -13.13 25.48 -37.16
N TRP A 96 -12.30 25.60 -36.14
CA TRP A 96 -11.50 26.78 -35.88
C TRP A 96 -10.48 27.06 -37.00
N LYS A 97 -9.77 26.03 -37.51
CA LYS A 97 -8.82 26.16 -38.59
C LYS A 97 -9.48 26.70 -39.85
N TYR A 98 -10.69 26.25 -40.22
CA TYR A 98 -11.43 26.79 -41.37
C TYR A 98 -11.84 28.26 -41.15
N LEU A 99 -12.28 28.62 -39.95
CA LEU A 99 -12.72 29.98 -39.61
C LEU A 99 -11.57 30.94 -39.62
N THR A 100 -10.45 30.58 -39.02
CA THR A 100 -9.24 31.45 -38.95
C THR A 100 -8.59 31.60 -40.36
N ALA A 101 -8.66 30.60 -41.21
CA ALA A 101 -8.13 30.71 -42.55
C ALA A 101 -8.99 31.58 -43.50
N ILE A 102 -10.31 31.66 -43.27
CA ILE A 102 -11.24 32.32 -44.22
C ILE A 102 -11.75 33.64 -43.65
N CYS A 103 -12.01 33.74 -42.38
CA CYS A 103 -12.56 34.98 -41.76
C CYS A 103 -12.00 35.16 -40.34
N PRO A 104 -10.71 35.52 -40.17
CA PRO A 104 -10.07 35.64 -38.85
C PRO A 104 -10.73 36.70 -37.97
N ASP A 105 -11.28 37.76 -38.54
CA ASP A 105 -12.03 38.83 -37.85
C ASP A 105 -13.56 38.59 -37.81
N GLY A 106 -14.02 37.42 -38.23
CA GLY A 106 -15.41 37.09 -38.29
C GLY A 106 -16.19 37.77 -39.43
N ARG A 107 -15.59 38.60 -40.25
CA ARG A 107 -16.24 39.27 -41.40
C ARG A 107 -16.08 38.41 -42.66
N LEU A 108 -17.10 38.37 -43.51
CA LEU A 108 -17.11 37.65 -44.78
C LEU A 108 -17.38 38.66 -45.90
N GLY A 109 -16.33 38.92 -46.72
CA GLY A 109 -16.43 39.79 -47.89
C GLY A 109 -16.64 39.00 -49.20
N PHE A 110 -17.01 37.73 -49.16
CA PHE A 110 -17.07 36.88 -50.33
C PHE A 110 -18.50 36.59 -50.84
N SER A 111 -18.68 36.56 -52.17
CA SER A 111 -19.88 36.00 -52.77
C SER A 111 -20.01 34.51 -52.46
N ARG A 112 -21.23 33.93 -52.52
CA ARG A 112 -21.44 32.46 -52.26
C ARG A 112 -20.61 31.56 -53.22
N LYS A 113 -20.38 32.00 -54.44
CA LYS A 113 -19.59 31.26 -55.44
C LYS A 113 -18.12 31.24 -55.00
N MET A 114 -17.60 32.40 -54.65
CA MET A 114 -16.22 32.57 -54.18
C MET A 114 -15.95 31.84 -52.87
N LEU A 115 -16.87 31.91 -51.90
CA LEU A 115 -16.77 31.17 -50.66
C LEU A 115 -16.71 29.64 -50.85
N ARG A 116 -17.44 29.10 -51.81
CA ARG A 116 -17.39 27.66 -52.17
C ARG A 116 -16.01 27.26 -52.66
N GLU A 117 -15.40 28.06 -53.49
CA GLU A 117 -14.07 27.79 -54.05
C GLU A 117 -12.98 27.95 -52.96
N THR A 118 -13.09 28.99 -52.15
CA THR A 118 -12.19 29.19 -51.01
C THR A 118 -12.24 28.03 -50.00
N LEU A 119 -13.45 27.52 -49.72
CA LEU A 119 -13.63 26.34 -48.86
C LEU A 119 -12.98 25.09 -49.47
N ARG A 120 -13.00 24.92 -50.78
CA ARG A 120 -12.36 23.83 -51.49
C ARG A 120 -10.83 23.90 -51.36
N ILE A 121 -10.26 25.06 -51.61
CA ILE A 121 -8.82 25.30 -51.48
C ILE A 121 -8.34 25.12 -50.04
N CYS A 122 -9.12 25.64 -49.09
CA CYS A 122 -8.80 25.47 -47.65
C CYS A 122 -8.92 24.00 -47.22
N ALA A 123 -9.86 23.23 -47.78
CA ALA A 123 -10.00 21.81 -47.43
C ALA A 123 -8.77 21.00 -47.86
N GLU A 124 -8.23 21.27 -49.06
CA GLU A 124 -7.01 20.62 -49.52
C GLU A 124 -5.79 20.90 -48.64
N LYS A 125 -5.72 22.13 -48.02
CA LYS A 125 -4.63 22.52 -47.13
C LYS A 125 -4.81 21.98 -45.70
N ILE A 126 -6.06 21.95 -45.18
CA ILE A 126 -6.35 21.58 -43.79
C ILE A 126 -6.56 20.08 -43.62
N GLU A 127 -7.22 19.42 -44.62
CA GLU A 127 -7.58 17.99 -44.60
C GLU A 127 -7.51 17.41 -46.00
N PRO A 128 -6.32 17.09 -46.54
CA PRO A 128 -6.19 16.52 -47.86
C PRO A 128 -7.06 15.27 -48.03
N GLY A 129 -7.80 15.19 -49.15
CA GLY A 129 -8.66 14.05 -49.45
C GLY A 129 -10.04 14.06 -48.79
N LYS A 130 -10.40 15.04 -47.95
CA LYS A 130 -11.74 15.15 -47.37
C LYS A 130 -12.61 16.19 -48.05
N MET A 131 -13.91 15.92 -48.13
CA MET A 131 -14.86 16.88 -48.65
C MET A 131 -14.93 18.18 -47.87
N PRO A 132 -14.96 19.37 -48.51
CA PRO A 132 -15.11 20.66 -47.87
C PRO A 132 -16.45 20.76 -47.12
N PRO A 133 -16.53 21.55 -46.05
CA PRO A 133 -17.78 21.77 -45.34
C PRO A 133 -18.81 22.49 -46.24
N ARG A 134 -20.07 22.14 -46.09
CA ARG A 134 -21.15 22.85 -46.80
C ARG A 134 -21.20 24.32 -46.35
N ILE A 135 -21.53 25.22 -47.27
CA ILE A 135 -21.63 26.67 -47.00
C ILE A 135 -22.51 26.96 -45.78
N ALA A 136 -23.68 26.32 -45.67
CA ALA A 136 -24.59 26.48 -44.53
C ALA A 136 -23.93 26.06 -43.19
N THR A 137 -23.13 24.96 -43.23
CA THR A 137 -22.38 24.48 -42.05
C THR A 137 -21.30 25.49 -41.66
N PHE A 138 -20.58 26.06 -42.60
CA PHE A 138 -19.57 27.08 -42.34
C PHE A 138 -20.20 28.36 -41.75
N TYR A 139 -21.33 28.83 -42.25
CA TYR A 139 -22.07 29.96 -41.66
C TYR A 139 -22.54 29.65 -40.25
N SER A 140 -22.97 28.43 -39.97
CA SER A 140 -23.35 28.01 -38.59
C SER A 140 -22.14 28.06 -37.65
N TRP A 141 -20.96 27.57 -38.10
CA TRP A 141 -19.73 27.65 -37.31
C TRP A 141 -19.31 29.10 -37.06
N ARG A 142 -19.33 29.95 -38.11
CA ARG A 142 -19.02 31.36 -38.01
C ARG A 142 -19.93 32.06 -37.01
N ARG A 143 -21.25 31.81 -37.06
CA ARG A 143 -22.20 32.41 -36.15
C ARG A 143 -21.88 32.03 -34.69
N LYS A 144 -21.64 30.74 -34.43
CA LYS A 144 -21.26 30.26 -33.10
C LYS A 144 -19.96 30.92 -32.60
N TRP A 145 -18.96 31.04 -33.48
CA TRP A 145 -17.67 31.58 -33.16
C TRP A 145 -17.72 33.08 -32.88
N VAL A 146 -18.41 33.86 -33.69
CA VAL A 146 -18.61 35.28 -33.48
C VAL A 146 -19.44 35.56 -32.19
N PHE A 147 -20.56 34.84 -32.01
CA PHE A 147 -21.34 34.95 -30.77
C PHE A 147 -20.56 34.47 -29.53
N GLY A 148 -19.71 33.48 -29.70
CA GLY A 148 -18.81 33.00 -28.65
C GLY A 148 -17.53 33.84 -28.49
N ARG A 149 -17.51 35.06 -29.04
CA ARG A 149 -16.41 36.02 -28.88
C ARG A 149 -15.05 35.49 -29.34
N PHE A 150 -15.06 34.75 -30.44
CA PHE A 150 -13.86 34.16 -31.04
C PHE A 150 -13.19 33.08 -30.15
N ASP A 151 -13.92 32.54 -29.21
CA ASP A 151 -13.45 31.42 -28.39
C ASP A 151 -13.71 30.09 -29.12
N ILE A 152 -12.66 29.28 -29.25
CA ILE A 152 -12.72 27.94 -29.85
C ILE A 152 -13.72 27.02 -29.13
N ARG A 153 -13.94 27.22 -27.82
CA ARG A 153 -14.90 26.46 -27.01
C ARG A 153 -16.34 26.64 -27.47
N ALA A 154 -16.67 27.79 -28.07
CA ALA A 154 -17.98 28.03 -28.68
C ALA A 154 -18.28 27.12 -29.87
N LEU A 155 -17.25 26.53 -30.47
CA LEU A 155 -17.37 25.56 -31.59
C LEU A 155 -17.62 24.13 -31.11
N ILE A 156 -17.57 23.87 -29.82
CA ILE A 156 -17.88 22.54 -29.24
C ILE A 156 -19.38 22.31 -29.32
N ASP A 157 -19.78 21.13 -29.81
CA ASP A 157 -21.17 20.75 -29.83
C ASP A 157 -21.66 20.48 -28.42
N LYS A 158 -22.67 21.21 -27.98
CA LYS A 158 -23.26 21.08 -26.64
C LYS A 158 -24.17 19.83 -26.56
N TRP A 159 -23.61 18.64 -26.82
CA TRP A 159 -24.34 17.38 -26.77
C TRP A 159 -24.88 17.08 -25.38
N GLU A 160 -24.17 17.52 -24.33
CA GLU A 160 -24.57 17.38 -22.94
C GLU A 160 -25.86 18.14 -22.60
N LEU A 161 -26.18 19.16 -23.39
CA LEU A 161 -27.43 19.93 -23.25
C LEU A 161 -28.58 19.41 -24.14
N ARG A 162 -28.31 18.35 -24.94
CA ARG A 162 -29.36 17.69 -25.72
C ARG A 162 -30.05 16.66 -24.85
N GLY A 163 -31.29 16.86 -24.59
CA GLY A 163 -32.16 15.96 -23.83
C GLY A 163 -33.15 16.74 -22.98
N ARG A 164 -34.11 16.00 -22.44
CA ARG A 164 -35.11 16.53 -21.54
C ARG A 164 -34.40 17.05 -20.29
N ARG A 165 -34.67 18.29 -19.88
CA ARG A 165 -34.09 18.85 -18.65
C ARG A 165 -34.45 17.94 -17.47
N PRO A 166 -33.51 17.58 -16.57
CA PRO A 166 -33.84 16.83 -15.39
C PRO A 166 -34.84 17.68 -14.55
N HIS A 167 -35.91 17.11 -14.10
CA HIS A 167 -36.84 17.60 -13.08
C HIS A 167 -37.99 18.54 -13.41
N THR A 168 -38.07 19.13 -14.58
CA THR A 168 -39.18 20.10 -14.84
C THR A 168 -40.51 19.47 -15.21
N ASP A 169 -40.55 18.16 -15.51
CA ASP A 169 -41.69 17.53 -16.13
C ASP A 169 -42.35 16.39 -15.31
N TYR A 170 -42.00 16.23 -14.04
CA TYR A 170 -42.64 15.22 -13.18
C TYR A 170 -43.54 15.87 -12.17
N PRO A 171 -44.78 15.34 -11.94
CA PRO A 171 -45.64 15.80 -10.88
C PRO A 171 -44.93 15.82 -9.54
N ASP A 172 -45.14 16.86 -8.72
CA ASP A 172 -44.46 17.02 -7.44
C ASP A 172 -44.64 15.81 -6.52
N ILE A 173 -45.86 15.26 -6.49
CA ILE A 173 -46.16 14.05 -5.72
C ILE A 173 -45.32 12.84 -6.16
N LEU A 174 -45.08 12.67 -7.46
CA LEU A 174 -44.19 11.59 -7.94
C LEU A 174 -42.76 11.80 -7.50
N ARG A 175 -42.31 13.06 -7.49
CA ARG A 175 -40.99 13.44 -7.03
C ARG A 175 -40.82 13.15 -5.53
N GLU A 176 -41.79 13.55 -4.74
CA GLU A 176 -41.82 13.29 -3.29
C GLU A 176 -41.77 11.78 -2.98
N LEU A 177 -42.56 10.96 -3.67
CA LEU A 177 -42.56 9.51 -3.50
C LEU A 177 -41.22 8.87 -3.86
N ILE A 178 -40.56 9.38 -4.89
CA ILE A 178 -39.21 8.88 -5.27
C ILE A 178 -38.21 9.25 -4.20
N VAL A 179 -38.18 10.50 -3.74
CA VAL A 179 -37.26 10.97 -2.69
C VAL A 179 -37.50 10.22 -1.39
N GLU A 180 -38.76 10.11 -0.95
CA GLU A 180 -39.13 9.35 0.24
C GLU A 180 -38.65 7.89 0.16
N GLY A 181 -38.88 7.25 -0.99
CA GLY A 181 -38.41 5.88 -1.22
C GLY A 181 -36.89 5.75 -1.16
N ILE A 182 -36.18 6.67 -1.78
CA ILE A 182 -34.70 6.69 -1.73
C ILE A 182 -34.22 6.81 -0.28
N GLU A 183 -34.80 7.70 0.50
CA GLU A 183 -34.35 7.93 1.87
C GLU A 183 -34.74 6.79 2.84
N LYS A 184 -35.95 6.24 2.72
CA LYS A 184 -36.49 5.22 3.65
C LYS A 184 -36.08 3.79 3.28
N ILE A 185 -35.86 3.50 2.02
CA ILE A 185 -35.58 2.13 1.54
C ILE A 185 -34.11 1.97 1.06
N TYR A 186 -33.66 2.88 0.20
CA TYR A 186 -32.34 2.68 -0.44
C TYR A 186 -31.18 3.18 0.40
N LEU A 187 -31.31 4.34 1.05
CA LEU A 187 -30.25 4.96 1.86
C LEU A 187 -30.30 4.44 3.31
N THR A 188 -30.36 3.13 3.49
CA THR A 188 -30.39 2.44 4.77
C THR A 188 -29.28 1.41 4.89
N GLU A 189 -28.95 1.01 6.11
CA GLU A 189 -27.93 -0.01 6.39
C GLU A 189 -28.32 -1.42 5.92
N GLN A 190 -29.63 -1.68 5.66
CA GLN A 190 -30.12 -2.93 5.10
C GLN A 190 -29.68 -3.13 3.64
N ARG A 191 -29.22 -2.06 2.97
CA ARG A 191 -28.66 -2.10 1.61
C ARG A 191 -29.63 -2.66 0.57
N GLU A 192 -30.90 -2.32 0.71
CA GLU A 192 -31.94 -2.77 -0.20
C GLU A 192 -31.61 -2.47 -1.67
N SER A 193 -32.09 -3.33 -2.57
CA SER A 193 -31.80 -3.23 -3.99
C SER A 193 -32.60 -2.09 -4.66
N LYS A 194 -32.13 -1.62 -5.81
CA LYS A 194 -32.89 -0.66 -6.63
C LYS A 194 -34.20 -1.25 -7.15
N VAL A 195 -34.29 -2.56 -7.26
CA VAL A 195 -35.50 -3.27 -7.65
C VAL A 195 -36.54 -3.18 -6.52
N THR A 196 -36.12 -3.47 -5.29
CA THR A 196 -36.95 -3.33 -4.09
C THR A 196 -37.47 -1.90 -3.95
N LEU A 197 -36.60 -0.90 -4.15
CA LEU A 197 -36.99 0.52 -4.14
C LEU A 197 -38.05 0.84 -5.21
N ARG A 198 -37.85 0.37 -6.45
CA ARG A 198 -38.80 0.54 -7.55
C ARG A 198 -40.15 -0.03 -7.18
N ASP A 199 -40.16 -1.25 -6.68
CA ASP A 199 -41.40 -1.97 -6.36
C ASP A 199 -42.16 -1.29 -5.22
N TRP A 200 -41.43 -0.79 -4.22
CA TRP A 200 -42.03 0.00 -3.13
C TRP A 200 -42.64 1.30 -3.65
N ILE A 201 -41.94 2.06 -4.51
CA ILE A 201 -42.48 3.29 -5.10
C ILE A 201 -43.71 2.98 -5.96
N ASN A 202 -43.65 1.96 -6.80
CA ASN A 202 -44.76 1.58 -7.67
C ASN A 202 -45.97 1.09 -6.89
N ALA A 203 -45.78 0.42 -5.75
CA ALA A 203 -46.89 0.06 -4.86
C ALA A 203 -47.58 1.30 -4.29
N ARG A 204 -46.80 2.33 -3.87
CA ARG A 204 -47.33 3.61 -3.40
C ARG A 204 -48.04 4.39 -4.49
N ILE A 205 -47.54 4.41 -5.69
CA ILE A 205 -48.16 5.00 -6.88
C ILE A 205 -49.54 4.35 -7.12
N ARG A 206 -49.61 3.00 -7.12
CA ARG A 206 -50.87 2.28 -7.32
C ARG A 206 -51.87 2.63 -6.25
N LYS A 207 -51.42 2.71 -4.98
CA LYS A 207 -52.32 3.12 -3.87
C LYS A 207 -52.80 4.56 -4.05
N ALA A 208 -51.95 5.48 -4.46
CA ALA A 208 -52.32 6.87 -4.73
C ALA A 208 -53.27 7.02 -5.92
N ASN A 209 -53.19 6.16 -6.92
CA ASN A 209 -54.06 6.16 -8.10
C ASN A 209 -55.47 5.63 -7.81
N LEU A 210 -55.68 4.89 -6.72
CA LEU A 210 -57.04 4.45 -6.34
C LEU A 210 -57.97 5.61 -6.04
N ALA A 211 -57.45 6.75 -5.59
CA ALA A 211 -58.21 7.95 -5.26
C ALA A 211 -58.21 9.02 -6.37
N ARG A 212 -57.69 8.70 -7.59
CA ARG A 212 -57.51 9.65 -8.69
C ARG A 212 -58.31 9.28 -9.92
N PRO A 213 -58.78 10.27 -10.67
CA PRO A 213 -59.39 10.01 -11.97
C PRO A 213 -58.34 9.46 -12.95
N PRO A 214 -58.73 8.62 -13.94
CA PRO A 214 -57.81 7.98 -14.87
C PRO A 214 -56.88 8.94 -15.63
N GLU A 215 -57.31 10.15 -15.88
CA GLU A 215 -56.55 11.20 -16.60
C GLU A 215 -55.39 11.77 -15.78
N GLU A 216 -55.50 11.73 -14.45
CA GLU A 216 -54.46 12.21 -13.51
C GLU A 216 -53.61 11.09 -12.90
N ALA A 217 -53.75 9.88 -13.40
CA ALA A 217 -53.05 8.72 -12.87
C ALA A 217 -51.52 8.84 -13.06
N LEU A 218 -50.79 8.65 -11.97
CA LEU A 218 -49.33 8.65 -11.97
C LEU A 218 -48.77 7.41 -12.67
N GLN A 219 -47.75 7.59 -13.51
CA GLN A 219 -47.13 6.49 -14.20
C GLN A 219 -46.12 5.75 -13.29
N ASN A 220 -45.97 4.43 -13.56
CA ASN A 220 -44.97 3.61 -12.84
C ASN A 220 -43.56 4.11 -13.09
N VAL A 221 -42.75 4.03 -12.05
CA VAL A 221 -41.32 4.45 -12.06
C VAL A 221 -40.44 3.34 -12.58
N SER A 222 -39.53 3.67 -13.50
CA SER A 222 -38.50 2.76 -13.99
C SER A 222 -37.18 2.91 -13.18
N ILE A 223 -36.34 1.85 -13.18
CA ILE A 223 -35.03 1.91 -12.56
C ILE A 223 -34.15 3.03 -13.18
N ARG A 224 -34.33 3.32 -14.47
CA ARG A 224 -33.62 4.43 -15.15
C ARG A 224 -33.97 5.79 -14.54
N LEU A 225 -35.26 6.00 -14.17
CA LEU A 225 -35.69 7.22 -13.50
C LEU A 225 -35.12 7.30 -12.09
N ILE A 226 -35.14 6.21 -11.33
CA ILE A 226 -34.52 6.11 -10.00
C ILE A 226 -33.01 6.43 -10.06
N ASN A 227 -32.29 5.87 -11.01
CA ASN A 227 -30.87 6.16 -11.18
C ASN A 227 -30.61 7.65 -11.45
N ARG A 228 -31.51 8.34 -12.17
CA ARG A 228 -31.41 9.78 -12.41
C ARG A 228 -31.54 10.57 -11.11
N PHE A 229 -32.47 10.20 -10.24
CA PHE A 229 -32.64 10.85 -8.93
C PHE A 229 -31.45 10.51 -8.01
N LEU A 230 -31.02 9.26 -7.95
CA LEU A 230 -29.84 8.84 -7.19
C LEU A 230 -28.55 9.55 -7.63
N GLY A 231 -28.44 9.88 -8.93
CA GLY A 231 -27.29 10.62 -9.46
C GLY A 231 -27.15 12.05 -8.92
N GLN A 232 -28.13 12.56 -8.16
CA GLN A 232 -28.07 13.89 -7.53
C GLN A 232 -27.53 13.86 -6.12
N TYR A 233 -27.56 12.68 -5.48
CA TYR A 233 -26.97 12.51 -4.17
C TYR A 233 -25.44 12.41 -4.33
N GLU A 234 -24.72 13.04 -3.44
CA GLU A 234 -23.28 12.90 -3.39
C GLU A 234 -22.90 11.44 -3.10
N LYS A 235 -21.90 10.92 -3.82
CA LYS A 235 -21.44 9.54 -3.63
C LYS A 235 -21.04 9.26 -2.18
N TYR A 236 -20.46 10.26 -1.51
CA TYR A 236 -20.08 10.14 -0.10
C TYR A 236 -21.30 9.87 0.79
N ASP A 237 -22.37 10.64 0.63
CA ASP A 237 -23.57 10.48 1.42
C ASP A 237 -24.28 9.15 1.17
N VAL A 238 -24.33 8.72 -0.08
CA VAL A 238 -24.86 7.40 -0.44
C VAL A 238 -24.07 6.28 0.22
N LEU A 239 -22.74 6.34 0.15
CA LEU A 239 -21.87 5.34 0.76
C LEU A 239 -21.94 5.40 2.29
N LYS A 240 -21.96 6.60 2.88
CA LYS A 240 -22.03 6.80 4.32
C LYS A 240 -23.32 6.20 4.90
N ARG A 241 -24.48 6.50 4.30
CA ARG A 241 -25.77 5.99 4.78
C ARG A 241 -25.94 4.48 4.58
N ARG A 242 -25.39 3.91 3.49
CA ARG A 242 -25.53 2.47 3.18
C ARG A 242 -24.46 1.59 3.85
N TYR A 243 -23.26 2.08 3.99
CA TYR A 243 -22.08 1.26 4.39
C TYR A 243 -21.34 1.83 5.60
N GLY A 244 -21.76 2.97 6.09
CA GLY A 244 -21.12 3.68 7.20
C GLY A 244 -20.02 4.64 6.73
N GLU A 245 -19.73 5.60 7.59
CA GLU A 245 -18.76 6.68 7.33
C GLU A 245 -17.35 6.18 7.03
N ARG A 246 -16.94 5.11 7.71
CA ARG A 246 -15.62 4.49 7.52
C ARG A 246 -15.40 4.06 6.07
N LEU A 247 -16.36 3.35 5.48
CA LEU A 247 -16.22 2.82 4.12
C LEU A 247 -16.35 3.94 3.09
N ALA A 248 -17.24 4.91 3.34
CA ALA A 248 -17.37 6.10 2.50
C ALA A 248 -16.04 6.88 2.42
N THR A 249 -15.44 7.16 3.56
CA THR A 249 -14.12 7.84 3.63
C THR A 249 -13.03 7.03 2.96
N GLN A 250 -12.97 5.71 3.21
CA GLN A 250 -11.95 4.85 2.63
C GLN A 250 -12.03 4.75 1.09
N GLN A 251 -13.25 4.67 0.53
CA GLN A 251 -13.44 4.54 -0.92
C GLN A 251 -13.25 5.85 -1.70
N LEU A 252 -13.52 6.99 -1.07
CA LEU A 252 -13.44 8.29 -1.72
C LEU A 252 -12.21 9.10 -1.30
N ALA A 253 -11.40 8.58 -0.37
CA ALA A 253 -10.17 9.24 0.02
C ALA A 253 -9.19 9.32 -1.16
N MET A 254 -8.77 10.52 -1.50
CA MET A 254 -7.66 10.74 -2.41
C MET A 254 -6.37 10.74 -1.61
N PHE A 255 -5.56 9.70 -1.82
CA PHE A 255 -4.24 9.62 -1.20
C PHE A 255 -3.22 10.28 -2.13
N GLY A 256 -2.52 11.29 -1.63
CA GLY A 256 -1.36 11.86 -2.29
C GLY A 256 -0.17 10.89 -2.31
N LYS A 257 0.96 11.33 -2.86
CA LYS A 257 2.23 10.60 -2.71
C LYS A 257 2.54 10.45 -1.23
N GLY A 258 2.84 9.21 -0.80
CA GLY A 258 3.30 8.98 0.57
C GLY A 258 4.62 9.70 0.86
N PRO A 259 5.09 9.73 2.13
CA PRO A 259 6.34 10.41 2.49
C PRO A 259 7.48 9.97 1.58
N GLU A 260 8.17 10.92 0.97
CA GLU A 260 9.34 10.64 0.14
C GLU A 260 10.56 10.44 1.05
N CYS A 261 11.35 9.41 0.75
CA CYS A 261 12.61 9.13 1.43
C CYS A 261 13.75 9.44 0.47
N THR A 262 14.80 10.07 0.99
CA THR A 262 15.96 10.53 0.19
C THR A 262 17.16 9.58 0.30
N ARG A 263 17.21 8.73 1.35
CA ARG A 263 18.30 7.80 1.62
C ARG A 263 17.84 6.48 2.21
N PRO A 264 18.63 5.40 2.10
CA PRO A 264 18.38 4.13 2.76
C PRO A 264 18.26 4.30 4.28
N LEU A 265 17.46 3.44 4.93
CA LEU A 265 17.22 3.37 6.39
C LEU A 265 16.58 4.62 7.02
N GLN A 266 16.30 5.67 6.25
CA GLN A 266 15.60 6.85 6.74
C GLN A 266 14.20 6.50 7.25
N ARG A 267 13.52 5.55 6.59
CA ARG A 267 12.22 5.04 6.99
C ARG A 267 12.09 3.58 6.63
N VAL A 268 11.94 2.75 7.63
CA VAL A 268 11.73 1.31 7.51
C VAL A 268 10.33 0.95 8.02
N GLU A 269 9.60 0.16 7.25
CA GLU A 269 8.28 -0.34 7.63
C GLU A 269 8.40 -1.79 8.12
N VAL A 270 7.74 -2.12 9.23
CA VAL A 270 7.71 -3.48 9.79
C VAL A 270 6.29 -4.02 9.84
N ASP A 271 6.14 -5.31 9.53
CA ASP A 271 4.85 -6.00 9.64
C ASP A 271 5.03 -7.50 9.85
N ASN A 272 3.96 -8.14 10.33
CA ASN A 272 3.89 -9.56 10.63
C ASN A 272 2.79 -10.22 9.79
N THR A 273 3.08 -11.38 9.21
CA THR A 273 2.06 -12.16 8.53
C THR A 273 2.30 -13.66 8.67
N PRO A 274 1.24 -14.49 8.78
CA PRO A 274 1.42 -15.93 8.61
C PRO A 274 1.74 -16.20 7.13
N LEU A 275 2.78 -16.99 6.88
CA LEU A 275 3.11 -17.41 5.52
C LEU A 275 2.07 -18.41 4.99
N ASP A 276 1.71 -18.26 3.71
CA ASP A 276 0.72 -19.12 3.07
C ASP A 276 1.34 -20.48 2.65
N ILE A 277 2.06 -21.12 3.56
CA ILE A 277 2.73 -22.42 3.33
C ILE A 277 2.71 -23.27 4.60
N LEU A 278 2.58 -24.57 4.42
CA LEU A 278 2.74 -25.56 5.49
C LEU A 278 4.18 -26.06 5.50
N VAL A 279 4.74 -26.17 6.68
CA VAL A 279 6.11 -26.61 6.93
C VAL A 279 6.05 -27.91 7.72
N ILE A 280 6.96 -28.83 7.42
CA ILE A 280 7.06 -30.13 8.05
C ILE A 280 8.24 -30.20 9.00
N ASP A 281 8.12 -31.07 9.99
CA ASP A 281 9.23 -31.46 10.82
C ASP A 281 10.21 -32.33 10.03
N GLU A 282 11.47 -32.06 10.18
CA GLU A 282 12.52 -32.71 9.40
C GLU A 282 12.68 -34.21 9.76
N ALA A 283 12.52 -34.56 11.05
CA ALA A 283 12.71 -35.89 11.53
C ALA A 283 11.47 -36.80 11.35
N THR A 284 10.29 -36.26 11.69
CA THR A 284 9.03 -37.01 11.67
C THR A 284 8.27 -36.89 10.36
N ARG A 285 8.61 -35.91 9.54
CA ARG A 285 7.90 -35.53 8.29
C ARG A 285 6.43 -35.15 8.54
N LEU A 286 6.06 -34.87 9.77
CA LEU A 286 4.73 -34.36 10.14
C LEU A 286 4.60 -32.88 9.90
N VAL A 287 3.40 -32.46 9.53
CA VAL A 287 3.11 -31.01 9.32
C VAL A 287 3.13 -30.29 10.66
N LEU A 288 4.02 -29.30 10.80
CA LEU A 288 4.12 -28.44 11.98
C LEU A 288 3.13 -27.27 11.93
N GLY A 289 2.71 -26.89 10.73
CA GLY A 289 1.77 -25.77 10.53
C GLY A 289 2.34 -24.64 9.70
N ARG A 290 1.67 -23.49 9.76
CA ARG A 290 2.07 -22.25 9.06
C ARG A 290 3.01 -21.44 9.94
N PRO A 291 4.23 -21.13 9.50
CA PRO A 291 5.10 -20.22 10.22
C PRO A 291 4.65 -18.76 10.04
N TRP A 292 5.04 -17.92 10.98
CA TRP A 292 4.91 -16.48 10.90
C TRP A 292 6.21 -15.86 10.42
N VAL A 293 6.11 -14.80 9.64
CA VAL A 293 7.25 -13.96 9.28
C VAL A 293 7.03 -12.54 9.79
N THR A 294 8.07 -12.00 10.42
CA THR A 294 8.23 -10.57 10.68
C THR A 294 9.19 -10.04 9.64
N VAL A 295 8.83 -9.00 8.91
CA VAL A 295 9.68 -8.42 7.84
C VAL A 295 9.86 -6.94 8.08
N MET A 296 11.06 -6.44 7.76
CA MET A 296 11.40 -5.02 7.70
C MET A 296 11.82 -4.65 6.28
N ILE A 297 11.18 -3.64 5.70
CA ILE A 297 11.44 -3.16 4.35
C ILE A 297 11.83 -1.69 4.36
N ASP A 298 12.90 -1.37 3.67
CA ASP A 298 13.33 0.03 3.48
C ASP A 298 12.42 0.73 2.47
N ARG A 299 11.91 1.89 2.86
CA ARG A 299 10.99 2.64 2.01
C ARG A 299 11.68 3.31 0.82
N TYR A 300 12.94 3.71 0.95
CA TYR A 300 13.70 4.35 -0.13
C TYR A 300 13.98 3.39 -1.28
N SER A 301 14.57 2.23 -0.96
CA SER A 301 15.02 1.26 -1.96
C SER A 301 13.99 0.18 -2.29
N ARG A 302 13.00 -0.05 -1.41
CA ARG A 302 12.11 -1.22 -1.42
C ARG A 302 12.83 -2.53 -1.08
N MET A 303 14.10 -2.49 -0.68
CA MET A 303 14.83 -3.70 -0.31
C MET A 303 14.40 -4.18 1.08
N VAL A 304 14.28 -5.49 1.24
CA VAL A 304 14.09 -6.11 2.55
C VAL A 304 15.41 -5.96 3.31
N VAL A 305 15.36 -5.29 4.45
CA VAL A 305 16.54 -5.07 5.30
C VAL A 305 16.69 -6.15 6.36
N GLY A 306 15.60 -6.79 6.75
CA GLY A 306 15.61 -7.88 7.71
C GLY A 306 14.32 -8.68 7.70
N PHE A 307 14.40 -9.95 8.12
CA PHE A 307 13.23 -10.77 8.42
C PHE A 307 13.53 -11.77 9.54
N TYR A 308 12.47 -12.27 10.16
CA TYR A 308 12.52 -13.33 11.14
C TYR A 308 11.34 -14.29 10.94
N VAL A 309 11.59 -15.59 10.93
CA VAL A 309 10.56 -16.64 10.73
C VAL A 309 10.46 -17.51 11.98
N SER A 310 9.22 -17.77 12.43
CA SER A 310 8.95 -18.56 13.64
C SER A 310 7.57 -19.19 13.56
N PHE A 311 7.37 -20.34 14.25
CA PHE A 311 6.04 -20.91 14.45
C PHE A 311 5.22 -20.22 15.54
N ARG A 312 5.86 -19.36 16.33
CA ARG A 312 5.16 -18.60 17.35
C ARG A 312 4.46 -17.40 16.73
N LYS A 313 3.32 -17.06 17.31
CA LYS A 313 2.64 -15.81 16.96
C LYS A 313 3.58 -14.63 17.19
N PRO A 314 3.46 -13.56 16.41
CA PRO A 314 4.25 -12.36 16.56
C PRO A 314 4.26 -11.85 18.01
N SER A 315 5.40 -11.42 18.46
CA SER A 315 5.65 -10.88 19.78
C SER A 315 6.76 -9.84 19.70
N VAL A 316 6.98 -9.10 20.76
CA VAL A 316 8.09 -8.15 20.86
C VAL A 316 9.42 -8.81 20.50
N VAL A 317 9.64 -10.05 20.95
CA VAL A 317 10.86 -10.82 20.66
C VAL A 317 11.07 -11.02 19.16
N SER A 318 10.00 -11.32 18.41
CA SER A 318 10.10 -11.48 16.95
C SER A 318 10.47 -10.16 16.25
N VAL A 319 9.96 -9.04 16.73
CA VAL A 319 10.28 -7.71 16.22
C VAL A 319 11.73 -7.33 16.52
N LEU A 320 12.17 -7.54 17.77
CA LEU A 320 13.55 -7.26 18.20
C LEU A 320 14.57 -8.13 17.44
N ARG A 321 14.27 -9.41 17.22
CA ARG A 321 15.10 -10.31 16.40
C ARG A 321 15.17 -9.85 14.93
N CYS A 322 14.02 -9.43 14.36
CA CYS A 322 13.98 -8.87 13.02
C CYS A 322 14.78 -7.56 12.94
N LEU A 323 14.66 -6.68 13.94
CA LEU A 323 15.40 -5.43 14.03
C LEU A 323 16.91 -5.67 14.13
N ARG A 324 17.33 -6.62 14.98
CA ARG A 324 18.75 -7.05 15.03
C ARG A 324 19.25 -7.55 13.69
N HIS A 325 18.45 -8.40 13.02
CA HIS A 325 18.79 -8.89 11.69
C HIS A 325 18.89 -7.76 10.66
N ALA A 326 18.01 -6.74 10.75
CA ALA A 326 18.04 -5.60 9.85
C ALA A 326 19.31 -4.74 10.03
N MET A 327 19.75 -4.54 11.26
CA MET A 327 20.86 -3.65 11.60
C MET A 327 22.24 -4.28 11.42
N LEU A 328 22.37 -5.60 11.59
CA LEU A 328 23.68 -6.28 11.48
C LEU A 328 23.99 -6.69 10.05
N PRO A 329 25.30 -6.70 9.67
CA PRO A 329 25.76 -7.28 8.41
C PRO A 329 25.40 -8.77 8.29
N LYS A 330 25.01 -9.21 7.09
CA LYS A 330 24.59 -10.61 6.82
C LYS A 330 25.80 -11.49 6.44
N THR A 331 26.87 -11.44 7.22
CA THR A 331 28.11 -12.20 6.97
C THR A 331 27.90 -13.71 7.03
N TYR A 332 26.95 -14.16 7.86
CA TYR A 332 26.54 -15.56 8.02
C TYR A 332 26.07 -16.22 6.71
N MET A 333 25.68 -15.44 5.70
CA MET A 333 25.17 -16.00 4.44
C MET A 333 26.19 -16.85 3.70
N ARG A 334 27.48 -16.49 3.80
CA ARG A 334 28.55 -17.25 3.13
C ARG A 334 28.73 -18.63 3.72
N GLU A 335 28.53 -18.77 5.03
CA GLU A 335 28.70 -20.03 5.76
C GLU A 335 27.43 -20.87 5.70
N ASN A 336 26.27 -20.26 6.01
CA ASN A 336 25.01 -21.01 6.16
C ASN A 336 24.30 -21.24 4.81
N TYR A 337 24.56 -20.42 3.80
CA TYR A 337 23.88 -20.48 2.50
C TYR A 337 24.86 -20.37 1.31
N PRO A 338 25.82 -21.30 1.18
CA PRO A 338 26.88 -21.21 0.16
C PRO A 338 26.37 -21.28 -1.29
N LYS A 339 25.16 -21.79 -1.50
CA LYS A 339 24.50 -21.83 -2.82
C LYS A 339 23.94 -20.48 -3.27
N ILE A 340 23.85 -19.48 -2.39
CA ILE A 340 23.39 -18.12 -2.73
C ILE A 340 24.62 -17.32 -3.14
N GLN A 341 24.68 -16.93 -4.42
CA GLN A 341 25.82 -16.23 -4.98
C GLN A 341 25.79 -14.72 -4.72
N ALA A 342 24.58 -14.15 -4.66
CA ALA A 342 24.40 -12.73 -4.44
C ALA A 342 24.62 -12.33 -2.97
N THR A 343 25.21 -11.17 -2.76
CA THR A 343 25.40 -10.60 -1.41
C THR A 343 24.17 -9.82 -0.98
N TRP A 344 23.88 -9.86 0.31
CA TRP A 344 22.83 -9.03 0.93
C TRP A 344 23.47 -7.85 1.68
N PRO A 345 23.63 -6.67 1.05
CA PRO A 345 24.39 -5.56 1.61
C PRO A 345 23.57 -4.65 2.52
N CYS A 346 22.35 -5.03 2.88
CA CYS A 346 21.44 -4.20 3.65
C CYS A 346 21.72 -4.35 5.14
N TYR A 347 22.27 -3.32 5.78
CA TYR A 347 22.52 -3.23 7.22
C TYR A 347 22.67 -1.77 7.65
N GLY A 348 22.60 -1.48 8.94
CA GLY A 348 22.81 -0.16 9.52
C GLY A 348 21.72 0.26 10.49
N LEU A 349 21.96 1.39 11.20
CA LEU A 349 20.99 1.98 12.11
C LEU A 349 19.79 2.53 11.34
N ILE A 350 18.59 2.23 11.86
CA ILE A 350 17.33 2.70 11.28
C ILE A 350 16.95 4.01 11.96
N GLU A 351 16.69 5.07 11.18
CA GLU A 351 16.30 6.37 11.74
C GLU A 351 14.84 6.35 12.23
N LEU A 352 13.93 5.88 11.38
CA LEU A 352 12.50 5.83 11.67
C LEU A 352 11.93 4.44 11.38
N LEU A 353 11.47 3.75 12.41
CA LEU A 353 10.75 2.49 12.32
C LEU A 353 9.25 2.74 12.37
N VAL A 354 8.52 2.31 11.34
CA VAL A 354 7.08 2.48 11.21
C VAL A 354 6.38 1.18 11.50
N CYS A 355 5.56 1.18 12.55
CA CYS A 355 4.81 0.03 13.05
C CYS A 355 3.30 0.25 12.90
N ASP A 356 2.51 -0.83 12.89
CA ASP A 356 1.07 -0.71 13.12
C ASP A 356 0.74 -0.64 14.63
N ASN A 357 -0.57 -0.63 14.95
CA ASN A 357 -1.03 -0.62 16.34
C ASN A 357 -1.19 -2.05 16.92
N GLY A 358 -0.44 -3.03 16.43
CA GLY A 358 -0.39 -4.36 17.06
C GLY A 358 0.18 -4.31 18.47
N LEU A 359 -0.33 -5.15 19.35
CA LEU A 359 0.11 -5.19 20.76
C LEU A 359 1.62 -5.47 20.91
N GLU A 360 2.17 -6.23 19.96
CA GLU A 360 3.60 -6.54 19.89
C GLU A 360 4.49 -5.33 19.63
N PHE A 361 3.94 -4.27 19.05
CA PHE A 361 4.67 -3.04 18.76
C PHE A 361 4.55 -1.99 19.87
N HIS A 362 3.49 -2.05 20.68
CA HIS A 362 3.28 -1.14 21.84
C HIS A 362 3.95 -1.62 23.12
N ALA A 363 4.86 -2.58 23.02
CA ALA A 363 5.56 -3.06 24.20
C ALA A 363 6.66 -2.08 24.61
N GLN A 364 6.74 -1.81 25.91
CA GLN A 364 7.77 -0.97 26.50
C GLN A 364 9.19 -1.41 26.13
N ASP A 365 9.38 -2.70 25.90
CA ASP A 365 10.67 -3.28 25.51
C ASP A 365 11.13 -2.79 24.14
N LEU A 366 10.21 -2.66 23.17
CA LEU A 366 10.54 -2.15 21.84
C LEU A 366 10.85 -0.65 21.91
N GLU A 367 10.05 0.11 22.65
CA GLU A 367 10.26 1.54 22.83
C GLU A 367 11.61 1.81 23.52
N ALA A 368 11.91 1.07 24.58
CA ALA A 368 13.19 1.18 25.27
C ALA A 368 14.37 0.78 24.36
N ALA A 369 14.23 -0.32 23.62
CA ALA A 369 15.27 -0.76 22.69
C ALA A 369 15.53 0.29 21.60
N CYS A 370 14.48 0.83 21.00
CA CYS A 370 14.60 1.85 19.96
C CYS A 370 15.19 3.16 20.51
N ALA A 371 14.82 3.57 21.72
CA ALA A 371 15.40 4.75 22.37
C ALA A 371 16.90 4.57 22.63
N ASP A 372 17.33 3.39 23.11
CA ASP A 372 18.75 3.09 23.40
C ASP A 372 19.63 3.10 22.14
N ILE A 373 19.08 2.75 20.98
CA ILE A 373 19.81 2.73 19.71
C ILE A 373 19.59 3.98 18.85
N GLY A 374 18.78 4.95 19.32
CA GLY A 374 18.50 6.19 18.59
C GLY A 374 17.51 6.05 17.44
N THR A 375 16.72 4.97 17.38
CA THR A 375 15.68 4.75 16.36
C THR A 375 14.37 5.39 16.82
N HIS A 376 13.78 6.26 16.00
CA HIS A 376 12.45 6.79 16.26
C HIS A 376 11.36 5.78 15.91
N LEU A 377 10.32 5.67 16.76
CA LEU A 377 9.13 4.85 16.48
C LEU A 377 7.98 5.71 15.99
N LEU A 378 7.31 5.27 14.96
CA LEU A 378 6.07 5.86 14.47
C LEU A 378 4.98 4.80 14.39
N TYR A 379 3.97 4.94 15.22
CA TYR A 379 2.77 4.10 15.16
C TYR A 379 1.80 4.66 14.12
N CYS A 380 1.40 3.82 13.16
CA CYS A 380 0.39 4.21 12.18
C CYS A 380 -0.95 4.39 12.85
N GLN A 381 -1.65 5.46 12.51
CA GLN A 381 -3.03 5.63 12.96
C GLN A 381 -3.88 4.45 12.48
N PRO A 382 -4.81 3.96 13.33
CA PRO A 382 -5.75 2.93 12.91
C PRO A 382 -6.45 3.33 11.63
N ARG A 383 -6.50 2.43 10.64
CA ARG A 383 -7.19 2.65 9.35
C ARG A 383 -6.49 3.63 8.39
N ALA A 384 -5.19 3.85 8.54
CA ALA A 384 -4.38 4.63 7.61
C ALA A 384 -3.41 3.74 6.79
N PRO A 385 -3.92 2.82 5.92
CA PRO A 385 -3.11 1.84 5.20
C PRO A 385 -2.08 2.48 4.25
N HIS A 386 -2.30 3.73 3.83
CA HIS A 386 -1.36 4.47 2.98
C HIS A 386 -0.01 4.74 3.65
N LEU A 387 0.05 4.72 4.99
CA LEU A 387 1.29 4.92 5.73
C LEU A 387 2.21 3.69 5.72
N LYS A 388 1.66 2.47 5.53
CA LYS A 388 2.38 1.18 5.47
C LYS A 388 2.21 0.45 4.12
N GLY A 389 1.83 1.15 3.08
CA GLY A 389 1.49 0.55 1.78
C GLY A 389 2.65 -0.19 1.11
N VAL A 390 3.90 0.06 1.50
CA VAL A 390 5.08 -0.61 0.92
C VAL A 390 5.19 -2.03 1.43
N ILE A 391 5.18 -2.21 2.75
CA ILE A 391 5.31 -3.55 3.33
C ILE A 391 4.07 -4.42 3.05
N GLU A 392 2.87 -3.85 3.07
CA GLU A 392 1.65 -4.59 2.72
C GLU A 392 1.73 -5.14 1.28
N ARG A 393 2.21 -4.33 0.34
CA ARG A 393 2.41 -4.77 -1.05
C ARG A 393 3.49 -5.83 -1.14
N PHE A 394 4.60 -5.68 -0.42
CA PHE A 394 5.65 -6.67 -0.37
C PHE A 394 5.14 -8.01 0.16
N LEU A 395 4.40 -8.03 1.26
CA LEU A 395 3.85 -9.27 1.84
C LEU A 395 2.86 -9.96 0.89
N LYS A 396 2.08 -9.18 0.13
CA LYS A 396 1.27 -9.75 -0.96
C LYS A 396 2.15 -10.35 -2.05
N THR A 397 3.21 -9.67 -2.47
CA THR A 397 4.15 -10.18 -3.47
C THR A 397 4.82 -11.47 -2.98
N LEU A 398 5.26 -11.53 -1.72
CA LEU A 398 5.84 -12.71 -1.09
C LEU A 398 4.88 -13.92 -1.15
N ASN A 399 3.63 -13.74 -0.74
CA ASN A 399 2.66 -14.83 -0.75
C ASN A 399 2.25 -15.22 -2.17
N TYR A 400 1.82 -14.26 -3.01
CA TYR A 400 1.23 -14.55 -4.32
C TYR A 400 2.24 -14.91 -5.40
N ASN A 401 3.38 -14.22 -5.44
CA ASN A 401 4.37 -14.40 -6.50
C ASN A 401 5.46 -15.43 -6.14
N PHE A 402 5.50 -15.86 -4.89
CA PHE A 402 6.49 -16.84 -4.46
C PHE A 402 5.83 -18.04 -3.75
N LEU A 403 5.26 -17.87 -2.56
CA LEU A 403 4.80 -19.01 -1.75
C LEU A 403 3.63 -19.77 -2.35
N HIS A 404 2.74 -19.12 -3.09
CA HIS A 404 1.64 -19.83 -3.77
C HIS A 404 2.12 -20.73 -4.92
N LEU A 405 3.37 -20.61 -5.32
CA LEU A 405 3.98 -21.44 -6.35
C LEU A 405 4.74 -22.63 -5.75
N VAL A 406 4.94 -22.65 -4.45
CA VAL A 406 5.68 -23.70 -3.73
C VAL A 406 4.71 -24.81 -3.27
N PRO A 407 5.07 -26.12 -3.41
CA PRO A 407 4.26 -27.21 -2.88
C PRO A 407 4.02 -27.06 -1.38
N GLY A 408 2.78 -27.39 -0.94
CA GLY A 408 2.37 -27.19 0.45
C GLY A 408 1.76 -25.81 0.75
N THR A 409 1.55 -24.98 -0.28
CA THR A 409 0.87 -23.69 -0.12
C THR A 409 -0.56 -23.86 0.39
N THR A 410 -1.00 -22.94 1.26
CA THR A 410 -2.37 -22.92 1.79
C THR A 410 -3.29 -22.00 0.99
N TYR A 411 -2.74 -21.21 0.06
CA TYR A 411 -3.40 -20.11 -0.60
C TYR A 411 -4.01 -19.06 0.37
N ALA A 412 -4.38 -17.89 -0.12
CA ALA A 412 -4.89 -16.81 0.72
C ALA A 412 -6.33 -17.06 1.23
N THR A 413 -7.14 -17.84 0.51
CA THR A 413 -8.53 -18.15 0.88
C THR A 413 -8.86 -19.61 0.56
N TYR A 414 -9.82 -20.17 1.31
CA TYR A 414 -10.34 -21.52 1.08
C TYR A 414 -10.89 -21.70 -0.35
N GLU A 415 -11.56 -20.67 -0.87
CA GLU A 415 -12.12 -20.67 -2.23
C GLU A 415 -11.04 -20.81 -3.32
N LYS A 416 -9.87 -20.17 -3.13
CA LYS A 416 -8.74 -20.29 -4.06
C LYS A 416 -8.04 -21.65 -3.98
N ARG A 417 -8.24 -22.38 -2.90
CA ARG A 417 -7.65 -23.68 -2.66
C ARG A 417 -8.26 -24.79 -3.56
N LEU A 418 -9.55 -24.69 -3.91
CA LEU A 418 -10.25 -25.53 -4.89
C LEU A 418 -9.86 -27.04 -4.84
N GLY A 419 -9.88 -27.66 -3.66
CA GLY A 419 -9.53 -29.08 -3.52
C GLY A 419 -8.03 -29.40 -3.49
N TYR A 420 -7.13 -28.41 -3.52
CA TYR A 420 -5.70 -28.63 -3.35
C TYR A 420 -5.38 -29.10 -1.92
N ASP A 421 -4.83 -30.29 -1.78
CA ASP A 421 -4.41 -30.82 -0.47
C ASP A 421 -3.03 -30.29 -0.09
N SER A 422 -3.04 -29.20 0.69
CA SER A 422 -1.81 -28.56 1.17
C SER A 422 -1.04 -29.44 2.15
N VAL A 423 -1.72 -30.30 2.91
CA VAL A 423 -1.09 -31.18 3.90
C VAL A 423 -0.32 -32.30 3.21
N ALA A 424 -0.96 -32.98 2.26
CA ALA A 424 -0.32 -34.05 1.50
C ALA A 424 0.86 -33.56 0.64
N LYS A 425 0.83 -32.28 0.23
CA LYS A 425 1.85 -31.66 -0.61
C LYS A 425 2.87 -30.83 0.17
N ALA A 426 2.80 -30.77 1.50
CA ALA A 426 3.80 -30.11 2.33
C ALA A 426 5.12 -30.90 2.31
N VAL A 427 6.20 -30.26 1.85
CA VAL A 427 7.51 -30.91 1.67
C VAL A 427 8.66 -30.13 2.31
N LEU A 428 8.49 -28.83 2.58
CA LEU A 428 9.56 -27.97 3.09
C LEU A 428 9.70 -28.06 4.60
N THR A 429 10.93 -28.19 5.05
CA THR A 429 11.31 -27.96 6.45
C THR A 429 11.49 -26.45 6.73
N LEU A 430 11.60 -26.06 7.99
CA LEU A 430 11.81 -24.64 8.35
C LEU A 430 13.16 -24.13 7.82
N SER A 431 14.20 -24.96 7.88
CA SER A 431 15.54 -24.61 7.37
C SER A 431 15.57 -24.42 5.86
N GLU A 432 14.88 -25.28 5.12
CA GLU A 432 14.73 -25.15 3.66
C GLU A 432 13.89 -23.92 3.30
N LEU A 433 12.81 -23.65 4.02
CA LEU A 433 12.02 -22.42 3.83
C LEU A 433 12.86 -21.17 4.05
N GLN A 434 13.68 -21.13 5.12
CA GLN A 434 14.59 -20.01 5.37
C GLN A 434 15.62 -19.87 4.24
N HIS A 435 16.19 -20.97 3.74
CA HIS A 435 17.12 -20.93 2.62
C HIS A 435 16.48 -20.33 1.37
N ILE A 436 15.29 -20.81 1.01
CA ILE A 436 14.57 -20.33 -0.18
C ILE A 436 14.16 -18.86 -0.03
N LEU A 437 13.75 -18.44 1.17
CA LEU A 437 13.42 -17.04 1.44
C LEU A 437 14.64 -16.13 1.26
N HIS A 438 15.81 -16.51 1.79
CA HIS A 438 17.05 -15.75 1.57
C HIS A 438 17.35 -15.62 0.08
N LYS A 439 17.31 -16.74 -0.64
CA LYS A 439 17.56 -16.76 -2.08
C LYS A 439 16.58 -15.89 -2.84
N TRP A 440 15.29 -16.03 -2.56
CA TRP A 440 14.26 -15.25 -3.23
C TRP A 440 14.38 -13.75 -2.96
N ILE A 441 14.63 -13.35 -1.71
CA ILE A 441 14.78 -11.93 -1.34
C ILE A 441 15.97 -11.30 -2.07
N VAL A 442 17.11 -11.97 -2.10
CA VAL A 442 18.37 -11.37 -2.58
C VAL A 442 18.53 -11.50 -4.08
N GLU A 443 18.34 -12.70 -4.64
CA GLU A 443 18.60 -12.97 -6.06
C GLU A 443 17.41 -12.68 -6.97
N ILE A 444 16.18 -12.81 -6.48
CA ILE A 444 14.98 -12.63 -7.32
C ILE A 444 14.33 -11.28 -7.03
N TYR A 445 13.77 -11.09 -5.83
CA TYR A 445 13.07 -9.85 -5.50
C TYR A 445 13.98 -8.62 -5.59
N GLY A 446 15.18 -8.71 -5.00
CA GLY A 446 16.17 -7.62 -5.01
C GLY A 446 16.67 -7.25 -6.39
N ALA A 447 16.71 -8.19 -7.33
CA ALA A 447 17.17 -8.00 -8.70
C ALA A 447 16.06 -7.65 -9.70
N THR A 448 14.77 -7.86 -9.33
CA THR A 448 13.63 -7.60 -10.21
C THR A 448 13.29 -6.11 -10.26
N TYR A 449 13.02 -5.58 -11.45
CA TYR A 449 12.59 -4.20 -11.64
C TYR A 449 11.32 -3.87 -10.84
N HIS A 450 11.36 -2.79 -10.08
CA HIS A 450 10.25 -2.34 -9.24
C HIS A 450 9.76 -0.95 -9.68
N ARG A 451 8.52 -0.87 -10.20
CA ARG A 451 7.92 0.38 -10.72
C ARG A 451 7.95 1.56 -9.73
N GLY A 452 7.84 1.29 -8.43
CA GLY A 452 7.79 2.35 -7.40
C GLY A 452 9.12 3.06 -7.15
N VAL A 453 10.24 2.50 -7.63
CA VAL A 453 11.59 3.09 -7.54
C VAL A 453 12.28 3.19 -8.90
N ASN A 454 11.61 2.74 -9.98
CA ASN A 454 12.08 2.75 -11.37
C ASN A 454 13.42 2.03 -11.60
N THR A 455 13.76 1.08 -10.75
CA THR A 455 14.96 0.24 -10.84
C THR A 455 14.78 -1.02 -9.99
N ALA A 456 15.77 -1.90 -9.94
CA ALA A 456 15.79 -3.02 -9.01
C ALA A 456 16.03 -2.54 -7.56
N PRO A 457 15.34 -3.10 -6.54
CA PRO A 457 15.51 -2.71 -5.13
C PRO A 457 16.97 -2.73 -4.67
N LEU A 458 17.72 -3.77 -5.01
CA LEU A 458 19.14 -3.92 -4.66
C LEU A 458 20.02 -2.86 -5.33
N GLN A 459 19.73 -2.52 -6.57
CA GLN A 459 20.44 -1.46 -7.29
C GLN A 459 20.16 -0.10 -6.65
N ARG A 460 18.89 0.19 -6.34
CA ARG A 460 18.50 1.42 -5.64
C ARG A 460 19.15 1.54 -4.26
N TRP A 461 19.26 0.41 -3.55
CA TRP A 461 19.98 0.36 -2.27
C TRP A 461 21.46 0.76 -2.46
N LYS A 462 22.17 0.14 -3.41
CA LYS A 462 23.58 0.43 -3.69
C LYS A 462 23.81 1.90 -4.03
N GLU A 463 23.01 2.45 -4.94
CA GLU A 463 23.08 3.88 -5.31
C GLU A 463 22.88 4.80 -4.09
N GLY A 464 21.95 4.45 -3.23
CA GLY A 464 21.68 5.24 -2.02
C GLY A 464 22.81 5.17 -1.00
N VAL A 465 23.43 4.01 -0.83
CA VAL A 465 24.55 3.77 0.10
C VAL A 465 25.84 4.43 -0.40
N GLU A 466 26.07 4.51 -1.71
CA GLU A 466 27.21 5.25 -2.28
C GLU A 466 27.17 6.74 -1.92
N ILE A 467 25.96 7.32 -1.87
CA ILE A 467 25.76 8.74 -1.55
C ILE A 467 25.70 8.95 -0.03
N ASN A 468 24.99 8.08 0.68
CA ASN A 468 24.76 8.14 2.12
C ASN A 468 25.08 6.76 2.74
N PRO A 469 26.30 6.51 3.16
CA PRO A 469 26.68 5.26 3.82
C PRO A 469 25.85 5.04 5.10
N PRO A 470 25.42 3.80 5.38
CA PRO A 470 24.63 3.51 6.57
C PRO A 470 25.49 3.66 7.83
N GLU A 471 24.92 4.25 8.84
CA GLU A 471 25.55 4.32 10.16
C GLU A 471 25.54 2.93 10.80
N LEU A 472 26.64 2.58 11.45
CA LEU A 472 26.77 1.32 12.19
C LEU A 472 26.54 1.56 13.68
N ALA A 473 26.03 0.55 14.35
CA ALA A 473 26.03 0.56 15.81
C ALA A 473 27.48 0.61 16.32
N PRO A 474 27.78 1.48 17.29
CA PRO A 474 29.15 1.63 17.81
C PRO A 474 29.75 0.32 18.34
N ASP A 475 28.90 -0.55 18.89
CA ASP A 475 29.28 -1.83 19.45
C ASP A 475 28.22 -2.89 19.12
N PRO A 476 28.52 -3.88 18.25
CA PRO A 476 27.58 -4.96 17.92
C PRO A 476 27.16 -5.82 19.11
N GLU A 477 28.01 -5.98 20.13
CA GLU A 477 27.68 -6.75 21.33
C GLU A 477 26.68 -5.97 22.22
N ARG A 478 26.86 -4.66 22.36
CA ARG A 478 25.86 -3.79 23.01
C ARG A 478 24.54 -3.78 22.26
N LEU A 479 24.57 -3.84 20.94
CA LEU A 479 23.34 -3.94 20.15
C LEU A 479 22.56 -5.23 20.48
N LYS A 480 23.23 -6.36 20.72
CA LYS A 480 22.60 -7.60 21.19
C LYS A 480 21.90 -7.41 22.52
N VAL A 481 22.47 -6.60 23.42
CA VAL A 481 21.90 -6.26 24.71
C VAL A 481 20.69 -5.36 24.56
N TYR A 482 20.81 -4.25 23.84
CA TYR A 482 19.74 -3.27 23.67
C TYR A 482 18.52 -3.85 22.94
N LEU A 483 18.72 -4.80 22.06
CA LEU A 483 17.66 -5.52 21.37
C LEU A 483 17.17 -6.78 22.10
N GLY A 484 17.59 -6.98 23.34
CA GLY A 484 17.07 -8.03 24.23
C GLY A 484 15.79 -7.61 24.94
N PRO A 485 14.91 -8.58 25.30
CA PRO A 485 13.75 -8.33 26.16
C PRO A 485 14.16 -7.71 27.49
N VAL A 486 13.28 -6.88 28.02
CA VAL A 486 13.49 -6.18 29.30
C VAL A 486 12.59 -6.77 30.36
N GLU A 487 13.16 -7.10 31.52
CA GLU A 487 12.41 -7.53 32.68
C GLU A 487 12.86 -6.80 33.93
N THR A 488 11.93 -6.53 34.84
CA THR A 488 12.26 -5.98 36.12
C THR A 488 12.39 -7.10 37.15
N ARG A 489 13.53 -7.19 37.84
CA ARG A 489 13.83 -8.23 38.80
C ARG A 489 14.36 -7.62 40.12
N GLN A 490 14.37 -8.43 41.16
CA GLN A 490 15.02 -8.09 42.42
C GLN A 490 16.46 -8.59 42.40
N LEU A 491 17.38 -7.70 42.74
CA LEU A 491 18.78 -8.00 42.99
C LEU A 491 18.95 -8.17 44.48
N ASP A 492 19.25 -9.37 44.95
CA ASP A 492 19.51 -9.71 46.31
C ASP A 492 20.96 -10.16 46.55
N LYS A 493 21.29 -10.69 47.73
CA LYS A 493 22.63 -11.20 48.05
C LYS A 493 23.07 -12.39 47.20
N THR A 494 22.14 -13.07 46.53
CA THR A 494 22.39 -14.23 45.70
C THR A 494 22.47 -13.88 44.21
N GLY A 495 22.28 -12.60 43.87
CA GLY A 495 22.22 -12.08 42.49
C GLY A 495 20.82 -11.84 41.98
N VAL A 496 20.62 -11.97 40.69
CA VAL A 496 19.33 -11.81 40.01
C VAL A 496 18.82 -13.16 39.56
N GLN A 497 17.53 -13.42 39.72
CA GLN A 497 16.87 -14.64 39.22
C GLN A 497 16.03 -14.33 37.99
N LEU A 498 16.27 -15.08 36.89
CA LEU A 498 15.51 -15.00 35.63
C LEU A 498 15.31 -16.42 35.06
N ASN A 499 14.08 -16.78 34.69
CA ASN A 499 13.74 -18.07 34.06
C ASN A 499 14.27 -19.33 34.86
N ASN A 500 14.19 -19.30 36.17
CA ASN A 500 14.73 -20.31 37.08
C ASN A 500 16.25 -20.47 37.05
N LEU A 501 16.98 -19.52 36.45
CA LEU A 501 18.42 -19.42 36.46
C LEU A 501 18.84 -18.24 37.38
N ARG A 502 20.01 -18.34 37.97
CA ARG A 502 20.61 -17.28 38.81
C ARG A 502 21.82 -16.70 38.13
N TYR A 503 21.97 -15.39 38.25
CA TYR A 503 23.03 -14.62 37.64
C TYR A 503 23.73 -13.75 38.65
N THR A 504 25.05 -13.76 38.66
CA THR A 504 25.84 -12.97 39.59
C THR A 504 27.14 -12.46 38.95
N SER A 505 27.69 -11.37 39.51
CA SER A 505 29.02 -10.87 39.21
C SER A 505 29.51 -10.02 40.37
N ALA A 506 30.84 -9.79 40.48
CA ALA A 506 31.41 -8.92 41.50
C ALA A 506 30.91 -7.47 41.36
N GLU A 507 30.70 -7.03 40.10
CA GLU A 507 30.17 -5.71 39.78
C GLU A 507 28.69 -5.56 40.19
N LEU A 508 27.93 -6.63 40.05
CA LEU A 508 26.51 -6.65 40.44
C LEU A 508 26.36 -6.51 41.97
N GLN A 509 27.30 -7.07 42.74
CA GLN A 509 27.36 -6.88 44.18
C GLN A 509 27.63 -5.43 44.57
N ARG A 510 28.48 -4.72 43.82
CA ARG A 510 28.73 -3.27 44.04
C ARG A 510 27.47 -2.46 43.73
N VAL A 511 26.73 -2.78 42.64
CA VAL A 511 25.45 -2.13 42.33
C VAL A 511 24.42 -2.30 43.43
N ARG A 512 24.39 -3.47 44.07
CA ARG A 512 23.50 -3.71 45.23
C ARG A 512 23.89 -2.86 46.44
N GLY A 513 25.20 -2.70 46.69
CA GLY A 513 25.74 -2.04 47.88
C GLY A 513 25.20 -2.68 49.17
N ASP A 514 24.89 -1.85 50.15
CA ASP A 514 24.37 -2.30 51.46
C ASP A 514 22.87 -2.58 51.48
N LYS A 515 22.19 -2.40 50.35
CA LYS A 515 20.74 -2.63 50.26
C LYS A 515 20.43 -4.13 50.35
N ARG A 516 19.43 -4.49 51.19
CA ARG A 516 18.97 -5.87 51.31
C ARG A 516 18.47 -6.44 49.99
N SER A 517 17.73 -5.62 49.22
CA SER A 517 17.21 -5.93 47.91
C SER A 517 17.06 -4.64 47.12
N LEU A 518 17.37 -4.68 45.83
CA LEU A 518 17.27 -3.56 44.90
C LEU A 518 16.49 -3.99 43.66
N LYS A 519 15.48 -3.21 43.26
CA LYS A 519 14.76 -3.43 42.03
C LYS A 519 15.58 -2.94 40.86
N VAL A 520 15.92 -3.83 39.92
CA VAL A 520 16.79 -3.56 38.80
C VAL A 520 16.13 -3.97 37.48
N THR A 521 16.51 -3.28 36.42
CA THR A 521 16.12 -3.63 35.05
C THR A 521 17.15 -4.61 34.46
N VAL A 522 16.67 -5.71 33.94
CA VAL A 522 17.48 -6.80 33.38
C VAL A 522 17.14 -6.98 31.90
N ARG A 523 18.17 -7.03 31.08
CA ARG A 523 18.07 -7.45 29.67
C ARG A 523 18.77 -8.78 29.49
N TYR A 524 18.30 -9.58 28.54
CA TYR A 524 18.92 -10.86 28.23
C TYR A 524 18.82 -11.19 26.74
N ASN A 525 19.70 -12.05 26.26
CA ASN A 525 19.60 -12.60 24.92
C ASN A 525 18.68 -13.83 24.94
N PRO A 526 17.51 -13.80 24.26
CA PRO A 526 16.60 -14.96 24.27
C PRO A 526 17.18 -16.20 23.56
N ASP A 527 18.26 -16.06 22.79
CA ASP A 527 18.92 -17.17 22.09
C ASP A 527 20.04 -17.79 22.91
N ASP A 528 20.54 -17.11 23.97
CA ASP A 528 21.58 -17.60 24.84
C ASP A 528 21.39 -17.02 26.25
N LEU A 529 21.05 -17.88 27.20
CA LEU A 529 20.83 -17.52 28.59
C LEU A 529 22.07 -17.61 29.47
N GLY A 530 23.26 -17.72 28.88
CA GLY A 530 24.53 -17.81 29.61
C GLY A 530 24.85 -16.58 30.44
N ALA A 531 24.38 -15.41 30.04
CA ALA A 531 24.56 -14.15 30.76
C ALA A 531 23.34 -13.24 30.67
N VAL A 532 23.19 -12.34 31.64
CA VAL A 532 22.21 -11.25 31.60
C VAL A 532 22.90 -9.91 31.82
N TYR A 533 22.24 -8.85 31.43
CA TYR A 533 22.72 -7.48 31.48
C TYR A 533 21.81 -6.70 32.43
N VAL A 534 22.36 -6.23 33.53
CA VAL A 534 21.64 -5.53 34.58
C VAL A 534 21.97 -4.05 34.56
N LEU A 535 20.95 -3.20 34.43
CA LEU A 535 21.13 -1.76 34.41
C LEU A 535 21.51 -1.26 35.82
N ASP A 536 22.67 -0.63 35.94
CA ASP A 536 23.08 0.10 37.14
C ASP A 536 22.27 1.41 37.18
N PRO A 537 21.41 1.61 38.21
CA PRO A 537 20.57 2.79 38.31
C PRO A 537 21.36 4.09 38.55
N GLU A 538 22.58 4.00 39.10
CA GLU A 538 23.43 5.16 39.41
C GLU A 538 24.28 5.55 38.18
N ARG A 539 24.96 4.58 37.58
CA ARG A 539 25.87 4.81 36.42
C ARG A 539 25.15 4.84 35.10
N LYS A 540 23.91 4.34 35.03
CA LYS A 540 23.11 4.21 33.80
C LYS A 540 23.81 3.40 32.70
N ASP A 541 24.64 2.43 33.06
CA ASP A 541 25.31 1.49 32.17
C ASP A 541 24.91 0.05 32.55
N TYR A 542 25.12 -0.89 31.64
CA TYR A 542 24.79 -2.28 31.85
C TYR A 542 25.97 -3.07 32.38
N VAL A 543 25.71 -3.77 33.49
CA VAL A 543 26.66 -4.69 34.11
C VAL A 543 26.35 -6.11 33.65
N VAL A 544 27.36 -6.83 33.22
CA VAL A 544 27.21 -8.23 32.79
C VAL A 544 27.22 -9.13 34.04
N ALA A 545 26.25 -10.03 34.13
CA ALA A 545 26.16 -11.05 35.13
C ALA A 545 26.07 -12.44 34.46
N ALA A 546 27.06 -13.30 34.73
CA ALA A 546 27.07 -14.67 34.24
C ALA A 546 26.10 -15.54 35.03
N CYS A 547 25.59 -16.58 34.37
CA CYS A 547 24.80 -17.60 35.06
C CYS A 547 25.67 -18.39 36.06
N THR A 548 25.12 -18.63 37.25
CA THR A 548 25.79 -19.44 38.29
C THR A 548 25.88 -20.92 37.90
N THR A 549 25.10 -21.34 36.93
CA THR A 549 25.06 -22.71 36.38
C THR A 549 25.30 -22.69 34.88
N PRO A 550 26.54 -22.40 34.43
CA PRO A 550 26.84 -22.26 33.00
C PRO A 550 26.58 -23.53 32.19
N ASP A 551 26.73 -24.71 32.81
CA ASP A 551 26.49 -26.00 32.17
C ASP A 551 25.05 -26.16 31.71
N VAL A 552 24.10 -25.57 32.40
CA VAL A 552 22.69 -25.58 32.02
C VAL A 552 22.35 -24.43 31.09
N ALA A 553 22.93 -23.25 31.27
CA ALA A 553 22.47 -22.00 30.67
C ALA A 553 23.18 -21.64 29.33
N ASN A 554 24.48 -21.95 29.20
CA ASN A 554 25.25 -21.53 28.02
C ASN A 554 24.75 -22.16 26.73
N GLY A 555 24.55 -21.33 25.70
CA GLY A 555 24.11 -21.73 24.38
C GLY A 555 22.66 -22.27 24.32
N ILE A 556 21.87 -22.00 25.35
CA ILE A 556 20.46 -22.44 25.42
C ILE A 556 19.54 -21.24 25.25
N SER A 557 18.59 -21.40 24.36
CA SER A 557 17.52 -20.43 24.16
C SER A 557 16.47 -20.49 25.28
N ILE A 558 15.74 -19.40 25.46
CA ILE A 558 14.62 -19.34 26.43
C ILE A 558 13.58 -20.44 26.18
N GLU A 559 13.38 -20.82 24.91
CA GLU A 559 12.47 -21.88 24.52
C GLU A 559 12.96 -23.24 25.01
N GLN A 560 14.22 -23.54 24.76
CA GLN A 560 14.87 -24.77 25.22
C GLN A 560 14.87 -24.83 26.76
N GLN A 561 15.19 -23.71 27.42
CA GLN A 561 15.14 -23.60 28.87
C GLN A 561 13.74 -23.88 29.45
N ASN A 562 12.70 -23.37 28.80
CA ASN A 562 11.32 -23.63 29.21
C ASN A 562 10.94 -25.12 29.04
N LEU A 563 11.39 -25.77 27.95
CA LEU A 563 11.20 -27.21 27.74
C LEU A 563 11.95 -28.05 28.77
N ILE A 564 13.22 -27.74 28.99
CA ILE A 564 14.07 -28.39 29.99
C ILE A 564 13.44 -28.24 31.40
N THR A 565 13.00 -27.04 31.74
CA THR A 565 12.36 -26.79 33.03
C THR A 565 11.04 -27.57 33.20
N ARG A 566 10.21 -27.63 32.16
CA ARG A 566 8.96 -28.43 32.19
C ARG A 566 9.24 -29.91 32.35
N LYS A 567 10.17 -30.45 31.56
CA LYS A 567 10.58 -31.85 31.64
C LYS A 567 11.21 -32.17 32.99
N ALA A 568 12.12 -31.34 33.49
CA ALA A 568 12.73 -31.50 34.80
C ALA A 568 11.68 -31.56 35.93
N LYS A 569 10.67 -30.70 35.87
CA LYS A 569 9.58 -30.71 36.88
C LYS A 569 8.64 -31.91 36.74
N ALA A 570 8.41 -32.40 35.50
CA ALA A 570 7.50 -33.51 35.26
C ALA A 570 8.16 -34.86 35.62
N ASP A 571 9.38 -35.12 35.14
CA ASP A 571 10.01 -36.44 35.19
C ASP A 571 10.94 -36.58 36.42
N TYR A 572 11.49 -35.50 36.95
CA TYR A 572 12.53 -35.47 37.99
C TYR A 572 12.16 -34.62 39.20
N SER A 573 10.89 -34.56 39.57
CA SER A 573 10.37 -33.75 40.69
C SER A 573 10.99 -34.05 42.05
N ALA A 574 11.56 -35.22 42.25
CA ALA A 574 12.21 -35.65 43.47
C ALA A 574 13.66 -35.15 43.60
N LEU A 575 14.27 -34.68 42.52
CA LEU A 575 15.64 -34.19 42.54
C LEU A 575 15.71 -32.68 42.71
N PRO A 576 16.86 -32.13 43.19
CA PRO A 576 17.10 -30.71 43.16
C PRO A 576 16.92 -30.17 41.76
N LEU A 577 16.29 -29.00 41.60
CA LEU A 577 15.91 -28.45 40.29
C LEU A 577 17.09 -28.34 39.33
N HIS A 578 18.28 -28.01 39.84
CA HIS A 578 19.50 -27.94 39.03
C HIS A 578 19.86 -29.28 38.39
N ASP A 579 19.92 -30.36 39.20
CA ASP A 579 20.27 -31.71 38.75
C ASP A 579 19.22 -32.24 37.77
N ALA A 580 17.94 -32.00 38.08
CA ALA A 580 16.84 -32.35 37.21
C ALA A 580 16.91 -31.62 35.84
N MET A 581 17.30 -30.34 35.82
CA MET A 581 17.49 -29.58 34.60
C MET A 581 18.70 -30.03 33.79
N LEU A 582 19.78 -30.44 34.46
CA LEU A 582 20.99 -30.97 33.78
C LEU A 582 20.69 -32.29 33.09
N ILE A 583 20.00 -33.22 33.78
CA ILE A 583 19.59 -34.48 33.22
C ILE A 583 18.64 -34.26 32.02
N ALA A 584 17.63 -33.41 32.17
CA ALA A 584 16.69 -33.12 31.08
C ALA A 584 17.38 -32.44 29.86
N LYS A 585 18.43 -31.63 30.08
CA LYS A 585 19.28 -31.06 29.02
C LYS A 585 20.07 -32.15 28.28
N MET A 586 20.69 -33.06 29.02
CA MET A 586 21.47 -34.15 28.45
C MET A 586 20.58 -35.07 27.61
N GLU A 587 19.41 -35.45 28.11
CA GLU A 587 18.45 -36.26 27.36
C GLU A 587 17.94 -35.56 26.09
N LEU A 588 17.72 -34.25 26.14
CA LEU A 588 17.36 -33.45 24.95
C LEU A 588 18.49 -33.48 23.92
N ARG A 589 19.76 -33.36 24.38
CA ARG A 589 20.95 -33.44 23.53
C ARG A 589 21.12 -34.81 22.91
N GLU A 590 21.02 -35.87 23.70
CA GLU A 590 21.10 -37.28 23.22
C GLU A 590 20.00 -37.56 22.19
N TYR A 591 18.79 -37.05 22.43
CA TYR A 591 17.70 -37.16 21.47
C TYR A 591 18.04 -36.46 20.14
N THR A 592 18.57 -35.23 20.18
CA THR A 592 18.96 -34.48 18.98
C THR A 592 20.15 -35.15 18.27
N GLU A 593 21.15 -35.62 18.98
CA GLU A 593 22.29 -36.38 18.43
C GLU A 593 21.82 -37.71 17.79
N GLY A 594 20.90 -38.43 18.43
CA GLY A 594 20.25 -39.63 17.88
C GLY A 594 19.48 -39.38 16.58
N LEU A 595 18.80 -38.19 16.50
CA LEU A 595 18.17 -37.73 15.25
C LEU A 595 19.19 -37.44 14.15
N MET A 596 20.33 -36.81 14.49
CA MET A 596 21.40 -36.54 13.53
C MET A 596 22.05 -37.83 13.02
N GLN A 597 22.32 -38.80 13.90
CA GLN A 597 22.88 -40.10 13.53
C GLN A 597 21.90 -40.91 12.67
N SER A 598 20.59 -40.84 12.93
CA SER A 598 19.58 -41.54 12.14
C SER A 598 19.47 -41.02 10.70
N ARG A 599 19.97 -39.79 10.44
CA ARG A 599 20.03 -39.18 9.09
C ARG A 599 21.21 -39.67 8.27
N ILE A 600 22.30 -40.07 8.93
CA ILE A 600 23.50 -40.63 8.27
C ILE A 600 23.22 -42.08 7.86
N SER A 601 22.25 -42.76 8.46
CA SER A 601 21.83 -44.12 8.11
C SER A 601 20.54 -44.12 7.30
N PRO A 602 20.51 -44.69 6.09
CA PRO A 602 19.32 -44.65 5.20
C PRO A 602 18.11 -45.52 5.63
N VAL A 603 18.16 -46.20 6.78
CA VAL A 603 17.08 -47.07 7.25
C VAL A 603 16.75 -46.77 8.72
N LEU A 604 15.66 -46.06 8.95
CA LEU A 604 15.08 -45.93 10.29
C LEU A 604 14.38 -47.25 10.70
N PRO A 605 14.72 -47.88 11.83
CA PRO A 605 13.97 -49.01 12.36
C PRO A 605 12.53 -48.56 12.65
N LYS A 606 11.57 -49.33 12.13
CA LYS A 606 10.11 -49.09 12.25
C LYS A 606 9.61 -49.02 13.71
N GLU A 607 10.44 -49.34 14.70
CA GLU A 607 10.04 -49.59 16.10
C GLU A 607 9.99 -48.35 17.01
N LYS A 608 10.54 -47.17 16.60
CA LYS A 608 10.58 -45.94 17.46
C LYS A 608 9.60 -44.85 17.06
N ARG A 609 8.55 -45.14 16.32
CA ARG A 609 7.49 -44.14 16.05
C ARG A 609 6.59 -44.02 17.27
N SER A 610 6.38 -42.81 17.78
CA SER A 610 5.45 -42.58 18.89
C SER A 610 4.05 -43.07 18.57
N ALA A 611 3.31 -43.54 19.60
CA ALA A 611 1.94 -44.08 19.45
C ALA A 611 1.02 -43.08 18.68
N ALA A 612 1.18 -41.80 18.89
CA ALA A 612 0.42 -40.74 18.18
C ALA A 612 0.75 -40.63 16.67
N ALA A 613 2.02 -40.88 16.27
CA ALA A 613 2.39 -40.93 14.87
C ALA A 613 1.90 -42.19 14.17
N LYS A 614 1.84 -43.33 14.89
CA LYS A 614 1.25 -44.59 14.40
C LYS A 614 -0.26 -44.42 14.18
N GLU A 615 -0.95 -43.77 15.08
CA GLU A 615 -2.40 -43.56 14.99
C GLU A 615 -2.77 -42.58 13.85
N ALA A 616 -2.02 -41.46 13.69
CA ALA A 616 -2.21 -40.53 12.58
C ALA A 616 -1.93 -41.20 11.20
N LEU A 617 -0.91 -42.08 11.11
CA LEU A 617 -0.63 -42.85 9.90
C LEU A 617 -1.69 -43.90 9.60
N ARG A 618 -2.28 -44.51 10.62
CA ARG A 618 -3.35 -45.49 10.48
C ARG A 618 -4.63 -44.83 9.95
N GLN A 619 -5.03 -43.69 10.50
CA GLN A 619 -6.18 -42.93 10.03
C GLN A 619 -6.00 -42.45 8.58
N HIS A 620 -4.77 -42.09 8.17
CA HIS A 620 -4.46 -41.74 6.78
C HIS A 620 -4.42 -42.95 5.84
N ALA A 621 -3.95 -44.10 6.30
CA ALA A 621 -3.92 -45.32 5.51
C ALA A 621 -5.33 -45.87 5.26
N GLU A 622 -6.23 -45.78 6.24
CA GLU A 622 -7.64 -46.16 6.10
C GLU A 622 -8.42 -45.25 5.16
N ALA A 623 -8.08 -43.97 5.11
CA ALA A 623 -8.66 -43.01 4.14
C ALA A 623 -8.10 -43.18 2.71
N SER A 624 -6.92 -43.76 2.54
CA SER A 624 -6.24 -43.93 1.24
C SER A 624 -6.51 -45.26 0.55
N SER A 625 -7.15 -46.23 1.22
CA SER A 625 -7.45 -47.56 0.67
C SER A 625 -8.62 -47.62 -0.33
N ALA A 626 -9.16 -46.45 -0.72
CA ALA A 626 -10.24 -46.31 -1.71
C ALA A 626 -9.78 -45.92 -3.13
N ILE A 627 -8.47 -45.94 -3.45
CA ILE A 627 -7.94 -45.62 -4.79
C ILE A 627 -7.12 -46.79 -5.32
N PRO A 628 -7.31 -47.25 -6.60
CA PRO A 628 -6.67 -48.45 -7.14
C PRO A 628 -5.16 -48.30 -7.35
N GLU A 629 -4.45 -49.40 -7.09
CA GLU A 629 -3.01 -49.55 -7.19
C GLU A 629 -2.45 -49.13 -8.56
N VAL A 630 -1.53 -48.17 -8.57
CA VAL A 630 -0.60 -47.93 -9.68
C VAL A 630 0.79 -48.37 -9.21
N ASN A 631 1.34 -49.33 -9.90
CA ASN A 631 2.60 -50.00 -9.67
C ASN A 631 3.79 -49.01 -9.65
N PRO A 632 4.64 -48.93 -8.62
CA PRO A 632 5.77 -48.02 -8.59
C PRO A 632 6.98 -48.65 -9.31
N LYS A 633 7.34 -48.09 -10.45
CA LYS A 633 8.68 -48.28 -11.05
C LYS A 633 9.64 -47.26 -10.50
N ALA A 634 10.75 -47.79 -9.93
CA ALA A 634 12.04 -47.23 -9.57
C ALA A 634 12.09 -45.84 -8.87
N PRO A 635 12.89 -45.67 -7.82
CA PRO A 635 13.06 -44.39 -7.12
C PRO A 635 13.80 -43.40 -8.01
N PRO A 636 13.38 -42.14 -8.06
CA PRO A 636 14.16 -41.09 -8.70
C PRO A 636 15.42 -40.83 -7.87
N THR A 637 16.55 -40.78 -8.56
CA THR A 637 17.82 -40.24 -8.06
C THR A 637 17.58 -38.93 -7.29
N GLU A 638 18.27 -38.81 -6.17
CA GLU A 638 18.25 -37.64 -5.26
C GLU A 638 18.49 -36.30 -5.99
N THR A 639 17.43 -35.76 -6.56
CA THR A 639 17.43 -34.37 -6.99
C THR A 639 16.94 -33.56 -5.80
N ASN A 640 17.85 -32.83 -5.18
CA ASN A 640 17.54 -31.98 -4.04
C ASN A 640 16.39 -31.02 -4.43
N MET A 641 15.29 -31.06 -3.70
CA MET A 641 14.07 -30.26 -3.97
C MET A 641 14.39 -28.75 -4.02
N ALA A 642 15.40 -28.30 -3.27
CA ALA A 642 15.88 -26.93 -3.31
C ALA A 642 16.46 -26.55 -4.69
N ASP A 643 17.10 -27.49 -5.38
CA ASP A 643 17.65 -27.27 -6.72
C ASP A 643 16.54 -27.23 -7.79
N LEU A 644 15.48 -28.04 -7.62
CA LEU A 644 14.30 -28.01 -8.49
C LEU A 644 13.53 -26.69 -8.35
N VAL A 645 13.27 -26.24 -7.13
CA VAL A 645 12.62 -24.94 -6.88
C VAL A 645 13.49 -23.80 -7.38
N THR A 646 14.82 -23.91 -7.24
CA THR A 646 15.76 -22.92 -7.70
C THR A 646 15.80 -22.81 -9.23
N SER A 647 15.84 -23.94 -9.95
CA SER A 647 15.83 -23.96 -11.42
C SER A 647 14.50 -23.45 -11.98
N TRP A 648 13.40 -23.76 -11.31
CA TRP A 648 12.08 -23.28 -11.67
C TRP A 648 11.93 -21.77 -11.45
N LEU A 649 12.40 -21.24 -10.31
CA LEU A 649 12.41 -19.79 -10.02
C LEU A 649 13.29 -19.01 -11.00
N ALA A 650 14.43 -19.58 -11.39
CA ALA A 650 15.33 -18.97 -12.39
C ALA A 650 14.67 -18.88 -13.78
N ASN A 651 13.95 -19.93 -14.18
CA ASN A 651 13.22 -19.94 -15.45
C ASN A 651 12.04 -18.94 -15.47
N GLN A 652 11.41 -18.68 -14.31
CA GLN A 652 10.36 -17.67 -14.19
C GLN A 652 10.90 -16.23 -14.20
N ALA A 653 12.10 -15.99 -13.67
CA ALA A 653 12.73 -14.66 -13.71
C ALA A 653 13.13 -14.22 -15.14
N LEU A 654 13.33 -15.19 -16.06
CA LEU A 654 13.59 -14.94 -17.48
C LEU A 654 12.32 -14.70 -18.31
N ALA A 655 11.15 -15.07 -17.80
CA ALA A 655 9.88 -14.74 -18.42
C ALA A 655 9.47 -13.33 -17.97
N ASN A 656 9.62 -12.34 -18.85
CA ASN A 656 9.13 -10.96 -18.66
C ASN A 656 7.63 -11.01 -18.39
N TYR A 657 7.22 -11.05 -17.15
CA TYR A 657 5.84 -10.85 -16.75
C TYR A 657 5.55 -9.35 -16.71
N ASP A 658 5.13 -8.81 -17.84
CA ASP A 658 4.30 -7.62 -17.88
C ASP A 658 2.93 -7.97 -17.29
N VAL A 659 2.82 -7.91 -15.98
CA VAL A 659 1.53 -7.89 -15.33
C VAL A 659 0.96 -6.49 -15.54
N GLU A 660 0.29 -6.26 -16.67
CA GLU A 660 -0.63 -5.13 -16.80
C GLU A 660 -1.65 -5.22 -15.67
N TYR A 661 -1.55 -4.29 -14.75
CA TYR A 661 -2.60 -4.01 -13.79
C TYR A 661 -3.78 -3.43 -14.57
N ARG A 662 -4.72 -4.27 -14.99
CA ARG A 662 -6.07 -3.83 -15.33
C ARG A 662 -6.79 -3.57 -14.00
N PRO A 663 -7.25 -2.33 -13.74
CA PRO A 663 -8.16 -2.12 -12.63
C PRO A 663 -9.37 -3.03 -12.85
N MET A 664 -9.78 -3.76 -11.83
CA MET A 664 -11.03 -4.52 -11.87
C MET A 664 -12.14 -3.55 -12.28
N GLN A 665 -12.67 -3.73 -13.48
CA GLN A 665 -13.95 -3.17 -13.83
C GLN A 665 -14.98 -3.80 -12.88
N PRO A 666 -15.91 -3.02 -12.35
CA PRO A 666 -17.01 -3.60 -11.58
C PRO A 666 -17.70 -4.59 -12.52
N ARG A 667 -17.85 -5.82 -12.05
CA ARG A 667 -18.68 -6.82 -12.72
C ARG A 667 -20.00 -6.17 -13.02
N GLU A 668 -20.31 -5.99 -14.28
CA GLU A 668 -21.68 -5.83 -14.74
C GLU A 668 -22.42 -7.07 -14.24
N SER A 669 -23.40 -6.82 -13.41
CA SER A 669 -24.35 -7.82 -12.99
C SER A 669 -25.01 -8.39 -14.24
N LEU A 670 -24.76 -9.64 -14.54
CA LEU A 670 -25.69 -10.44 -15.31
C LEU A 670 -27.03 -10.41 -14.56
N GLU A 671 -28.03 -9.85 -15.23
CA GLU A 671 -29.47 -9.79 -14.98
C GLU A 671 -29.98 -9.76 -13.52
#